data_038d64dfaf8960d03b4a0a191fad9aff
#
_entry.id   038d64dfaf8960d03b4a0a191fad9aff
#
_cell.length_a   1.000
_cell.length_b   1.000
_cell.length_c   1.000
_cell.angle_alpha   90.00
_cell.angle_beta   90.00
_cell.angle_gamma   90.00
#
_symmetry.space_group_name_H-M   'P 1'
#
loop_
_entity.id
_entity.type
_entity.pdbx_description
1 polymer ?
#
loop_
_entity_poly.entity_id
_entity_poly.type
_entity_poly.pdbx_seq_one_letter_code
_entity_poly.pdbx_strand_id
1 'polypeptide(L)'
;MGKQGNKFSKKKIAAVVGISALAALAIGVNAVCFSMSDILNTWAVIGGSALDQKTNGEGKDLARSIEREGAVLVENKDDSLPLNKDSTNKVNVFGWSSSQWIYSGSGSGRTNGLNEQTDLITALNDYGIETNTELTDMYKGFLGERPLFNNSKGTLNSYASDISVLYEPNIANSTFYTDNILDDALQFSDTALVVLGRISGESNDSPKIQFYSNSKGGASKKVDYDRSYLDISHDEEDLLKYVSENYEKTIVIVNSDSELNLSFLKDYPSIDACLLVGATGDVGAEVLPELLYGDANPSGRLTDTYPYDFKTMASYANAGPDLGEQWGVSKGNGGTWGRYTNGIGLYPADGTNNGNVGNSSAKYDGVSYVDYVEDIYVGYKWYETADVEGYWKNVDNKYGKGYDGVVQYPFGYGLSYTTFEQKIVSSSIRNNSSIKGDETIDITVDVKNTGDRKGSDVVQLYLTAPYTKGGIEKSSVVLLDFGKTTNLEPGEDQEITLSIKTSDFASYDAYDKNNDGHKGYEIEIGNYQVKLMSNSHTLVNTESNSILTFKVDSTIYQDEDPVTGNEVKNRFLDTSSDGVAVDGSDSGQDITYMTRADFANTFPSEASENRAMSKEIRDVNLYSASKAVDDINDEDQAVTFGKNNGLKIAENGVPTELGYKLGKDYDDPQWNDVLDQITKDEMIDTTLHGYVKNKAIDSIGKPKTTEFDGPAQVGSFNAAKYGIGYPNATVLAQTFYKDLSYEYGKQLGLEAVSCGYDGLYAPGMNLHRSPFGGRNYEYYSEDPYLTGIMGAYTIKGALNKGVYMYIKHLALYEQENCRDGLYTWITEQALRENYLKPFKLAVQEGGATAFMTSYNRIGATWAGANKDLLEGVLKGEWGFRGSIITDYADHHSYMNMDQALRNGGTLFMDGYLNDGTYQFETDSNTFDNDLREATKMNVYNWLHAQYRKANPDDGAINDIAKGSSTPWWPWALAGVDILLGLGIATWAVLGFVDFKKREKTGEPEKE
;
A
#
# COMPACT_ATOMS: atom_id res chain seq x y z
N MET A 1 -10.19 -63.17 -59.94
CA MET A 1 -10.61 -61.82 -59.50
C MET A 1 -9.86 -61.48 -58.32
N GLY A 2 -8.68 -60.87 -58.54
CA GLY A 2 -7.82 -60.42 -57.38
C GLY A 2 -8.21 -59.04 -56.96
N LYS A 3 -8.52 -58.83 -55.67
CA LYS A 3 -8.64 -57.48 -55.07
C LYS A 3 -7.26 -56.84 -55.00
N GLN A 4 -6.97 -55.92 -55.96
CA GLN A 4 -5.86 -54.97 -55.74
C GLN A 4 -6.20 -53.99 -54.58
N GLY A 5 -5.62 -54.23 -53.47
CA GLY A 5 -5.64 -53.25 -52.41
C GLY A 5 -4.83 -52.03 -52.83
N ASN A 6 -5.49 -50.82 -52.85
CA ASN A 6 -4.88 -49.54 -53.12
C ASN A 6 -3.88 -49.23 -51.95
N LYS A 7 -2.60 -49.53 -52.11
CA LYS A 7 -1.56 -49.10 -51.20
C LYS A 7 -1.26 -47.62 -51.48
N PHE A 8 -1.58 -46.71 -50.50
CA PHE A 8 -1.14 -45.33 -50.59
C PHE A 8 0.39 -45.25 -50.69
N SER A 9 0.91 -44.40 -51.57
CA SER A 9 2.33 -44.17 -51.67
C SER A 9 2.90 -43.57 -50.42
N LYS A 10 4.19 -43.87 -50.08
CA LYS A 10 4.86 -43.32 -48.89
C LYS A 10 4.79 -41.79 -48.83
N LYS A 11 4.82 -41.08 -49.98
CA LYS A 11 4.67 -39.63 -50.07
C LYS A 11 3.29 -39.13 -49.66
N LYS A 12 2.23 -39.85 -50.02
CA LYS A 12 0.85 -39.51 -49.64
C LYS A 12 0.63 -39.74 -48.14
N ILE A 13 1.22 -40.79 -47.60
CA ILE A 13 1.20 -41.06 -46.14
C ILE A 13 1.96 -39.98 -45.39
N ALA A 14 3.15 -39.61 -45.82
CA ALA A 14 3.97 -38.53 -45.22
C ALA A 14 3.25 -37.17 -45.28
N ALA A 15 2.55 -36.91 -46.38
CA ALA A 15 1.78 -35.67 -46.54
C ALA A 15 0.52 -35.62 -45.62
N VAL A 16 -0.21 -36.71 -45.53
CA VAL A 16 -1.36 -36.79 -44.59
C VAL A 16 -0.89 -36.65 -43.13
N VAL A 17 0.21 -37.31 -42.79
CA VAL A 17 0.82 -37.17 -41.44
C VAL A 17 1.26 -35.74 -41.19
N GLY A 18 1.89 -35.07 -42.16
CA GLY A 18 2.31 -33.66 -42.02
C GLY A 18 1.14 -32.69 -41.82
N ILE A 19 0.07 -32.87 -42.60
CA ILE A 19 -1.15 -32.05 -42.47
C ILE A 19 -1.83 -32.29 -41.12
N SER A 20 -1.93 -33.55 -40.71
CA SER A 20 -2.53 -33.88 -39.40
C SER A 20 -1.70 -33.32 -38.24
N ALA A 21 -0.37 -33.29 -38.34
CA ALA A 21 0.53 -32.71 -37.35
C ALA A 21 0.37 -31.18 -37.32
N LEU A 22 0.27 -30.49 -38.45
CA LEU A 22 0.04 -29.04 -38.50
C LEU A 22 -1.35 -28.66 -37.98
N ALA A 23 -2.37 -29.43 -38.28
CA ALA A 23 -3.71 -29.21 -37.75
C ALA A 23 -3.78 -29.43 -36.23
N ALA A 24 -3.08 -30.45 -35.72
CA ALA A 24 -2.98 -30.70 -34.29
C ALA A 24 -2.18 -29.59 -33.58
N LEU A 25 -1.13 -29.07 -34.21
CA LEU A 25 -0.36 -27.92 -33.69
C LEU A 25 -1.23 -26.66 -33.66
N ALA A 26 -1.98 -26.35 -34.72
CA ALA A 26 -2.86 -25.19 -34.73
C ALA A 26 -3.95 -25.29 -33.65
N ILE A 27 -4.58 -26.46 -33.48
CA ILE A 27 -5.56 -26.69 -32.42
C ILE A 27 -4.91 -26.52 -31.03
N GLY A 28 -3.70 -27.06 -30.82
CA GLY A 28 -2.97 -26.94 -29.56
C GLY A 28 -2.62 -25.49 -29.25
N VAL A 29 -2.08 -24.74 -30.21
CA VAL A 29 -1.76 -23.31 -30.02
C VAL A 29 -3.02 -22.51 -29.74
N ASN A 30 -4.11 -22.71 -30.46
CA ASN A 30 -5.37 -22.05 -30.18
C ASN A 30 -5.89 -22.38 -28.80
N ALA A 31 -5.88 -23.65 -28.39
CA ALA A 31 -6.31 -24.06 -27.04
C ALA A 31 -5.50 -23.38 -25.95
N VAL A 32 -4.17 -23.28 -26.07
CA VAL A 32 -3.29 -22.57 -25.14
C VAL A 32 -3.60 -21.07 -25.16
N CYS A 33 -3.70 -20.43 -26.32
CA CYS A 33 -4.01 -18.99 -26.39
C CYS A 33 -5.38 -18.66 -25.78
N PHE A 34 -6.38 -19.49 -25.97
CA PHE A 34 -7.71 -19.26 -25.36
C PHE A 34 -7.73 -19.59 -23.87
N SER A 35 -6.99 -20.60 -23.40
CA SER A 35 -6.85 -20.87 -21.97
C SER A 35 -6.09 -19.77 -21.21
N MET A 36 -5.17 -19.08 -21.91
CA MET A 36 -4.39 -17.96 -21.38
C MET A 36 -4.94 -16.61 -21.85
N SER A 37 -6.17 -16.55 -22.36
CA SER A 37 -6.74 -15.34 -22.99
C SER A 37 -6.66 -14.11 -22.10
N ASP A 38 -6.90 -14.24 -20.80
CA ASP A 38 -6.90 -13.12 -19.88
C ASP A 38 -5.48 -12.55 -19.69
N ILE A 39 -4.46 -13.43 -19.61
CA ILE A 39 -3.05 -13.03 -19.58
C ILE A 39 -2.65 -12.39 -20.91
N LEU A 40 -3.01 -13.00 -22.03
CA LEU A 40 -2.72 -12.46 -23.35
C LEU A 40 -3.44 -11.15 -23.63
N ASN A 41 -4.67 -10.98 -23.13
CA ASN A 41 -5.40 -9.72 -23.21
C ASN A 41 -4.72 -8.62 -22.41
N THR A 42 -4.16 -8.95 -21.23
CA THR A 42 -3.41 -8.02 -20.40
C THR A 42 -2.09 -7.59 -21.08
N TRP A 43 -1.38 -8.52 -21.73
CA TRP A 43 -0.06 -8.26 -22.32
C TRP A 43 -0.09 -7.73 -23.76
N ALA A 44 -1.13 -8.02 -24.52
CA ALA A 44 -1.18 -7.77 -25.95
C ALA A 44 -1.93 -6.50 -26.35
N VAL A 45 -2.56 -5.81 -25.41
CA VAL A 45 -3.20 -4.52 -25.71
C VAL A 45 -2.11 -3.44 -25.67
N ILE A 46 -1.91 -2.75 -26.77
CA ILE A 46 -1.09 -1.54 -26.83
C ILE A 46 -1.76 -0.51 -25.91
N GLY A 47 -1.14 -0.25 -24.75
CA GLY A 47 -1.68 0.63 -23.74
C GLY A 47 -1.82 2.07 -24.22
N GLY A 48 -2.73 2.78 -23.60
CA GLY A 48 -2.92 4.20 -23.75
C GLY A 48 -3.87 4.71 -22.67
N SER A 49 -3.83 6.01 -22.39
CA SER A 49 -4.84 6.59 -21.51
C SER A 49 -6.22 6.37 -22.13
N ALA A 50 -7.13 5.75 -21.37
CA ALA A 50 -8.51 5.52 -21.78
C ALA A 50 -9.42 6.70 -21.44
N LEU A 51 -8.85 7.73 -20.79
CA LEU A 51 -9.61 8.84 -20.24
C LEU A 51 -10.06 9.80 -21.34
N ASP A 52 -11.30 10.23 -21.28
CA ASP A 52 -11.74 11.37 -22.06
C ASP A 52 -11.07 12.67 -21.59
N GLN A 53 -11.14 13.70 -22.40
CA GLN A 53 -10.45 14.98 -22.12
C GLN A 53 -10.90 15.62 -20.80
N LYS A 54 -12.16 15.46 -20.40
CA LYS A 54 -12.69 16.03 -19.14
C LYS A 54 -12.13 15.28 -17.94
N THR A 55 -12.28 13.94 -17.90
CA THR A 55 -11.78 13.09 -16.82
C THR A 55 -10.27 13.24 -16.66
N ASN A 56 -9.52 13.30 -17.76
CA ASN A 56 -8.08 13.54 -17.76
C ASN A 56 -7.73 14.91 -17.16
N GLY A 57 -8.46 15.98 -17.54
CA GLY A 57 -8.25 17.33 -17.02
C GLY A 57 -8.54 17.42 -15.53
N GLU A 58 -9.69 16.88 -15.08
CA GLU A 58 -10.08 16.85 -13.66
C GLU A 58 -9.06 16.05 -12.81
N GLY A 59 -8.55 14.92 -13.33
CA GLY A 59 -7.52 14.13 -12.66
C GLY A 59 -6.20 14.90 -12.51
N LYS A 60 -5.74 15.59 -13.55
CA LYS A 60 -4.54 16.44 -13.49
C LYS A 60 -4.71 17.61 -12.50
N ASP A 61 -5.87 18.26 -12.50
CA ASP A 61 -6.16 19.37 -11.55
C ASP A 61 -6.17 18.86 -10.10
N LEU A 62 -6.69 17.65 -9.89
CA LEU A 62 -6.69 17.02 -8.57
C LEU A 62 -5.26 16.63 -8.13
N ALA A 63 -4.43 16.08 -9.03
CA ALA A 63 -3.03 15.77 -8.73
C ALA A 63 -2.25 17.02 -8.31
N ARG A 64 -2.46 18.16 -9.01
CA ARG A 64 -1.92 19.47 -8.63
C ARG A 64 -2.42 19.92 -7.25
N SER A 65 -3.70 19.69 -6.97
CA SER A 65 -4.29 20.08 -5.67
C SER A 65 -3.73 19.25 -4.51
N ILE A 66 -3.54 17.93 -4.71
CA ILE A 66 -2.92 17.06 -3.71
C ILE A 66 -1.50 17.53 -3.39
N GLU A 67 -0.70 17.83 -4.41
CA GLU A 67 0.68 18.29 -4.20
C GLU A 67 0.72 19.68 -3.53
N ARG A 68 -0.14 20.61 -3.97
CA ARG A 68 -0.21 21.97 -3.40
C ARG A 68 -0.56 21.97 -1.92
N GLU A 69 -1.48 21.07 -1.50
CA GLU A 69 -1.94 20.96 -0.13
C GLU A 69 -1.09 20.01 0.73
N GLY A 70 -0.30 19.13 0.08
CA GLY A 70 0.47 18.10 0.74
C GLY A 70 1.95 18.41 0.90
N ALA A 71 2.54 19.27 0.09
CA ALA A 71 3.94 19.68 0.27
C ALA A 71 4.15 20.34 1.65
N VAL A 72 5.21 19.90 2.37
CA VAL A 72 5.48 20.33 3.76
C VAL A 72 6.70 21.22 3.83
N LEU A 73 6.51 22.46 4.28
CA LEU A 73 7.61 23.38 4.60
C LEU A 73 8.08 23.08 6.03
N VAL A 74 9.31 22.57 6.18
CA VAL A 74 9.86 22.19 7.50
C VAL A 74 10.86 23.20 8.07
N GLU A 75 11.48 24.00 7.21
CA GLU A 75 12.41 25.06 7.61
C GLU A 75 12.19 26.30 6.74
N ASN A 76 12.14 27.51 7.31
CA ASN A 76 12.07 28.78 6.60
C ASN A 76 12.64 29.90 7.45
N LYS A 77 13.96 30.08 7.39
CA LYS A 77 14.68 31.07 8.17
C LYS A 77 14.51 32.46 7.57
N ASP A 78 14.31 33.45 8.44
CA ASP A 78 14.23 34.87 8.09
C ASP A 78 13.26 35.16 6.90
N ASP A 79 12.16 34.35 6.80
CA ASP A 79 11.17 34.45 5.71
C ASP A 79 11.81 34.38 4.31
N SER A 80 12.81 33.51 4.14
CA SER A 80 13.54 33.32 2.88
C SER A 80 12.65 32.84 1.74
N LEU A 81 11.61 32.08 2.06
CA LEU A 81 10.47 31.79 1.19
C LEU A 81 9.23 32.58 1.67
N PRO A 82 8.37 33.01 0.76
CA PRO A 82 8.44 32.85 -0.69
C PRO A 82 9.45 33.76 -1.36
N LEU A 83 10.03 33.28 -2.47
CA LEU A 83 10.90 34.08 -3.34
C LEU A 83 10.11 35.22 -4.02
N ASN A 84 10.80 36.30 -4.35
CA ASN A 84 10.19 37.37 -5.11
C ASN A 84 10.56 37.27 -6.60
N LYS A 85 9.58 37.07 -7.47
CA LYS A 85 9.76 36.84 -8.90
C LYS A 85 10.43 38.03 -9.63
N ASP A 86 10.22 39.27 -9.14
CA ASP A 86 10.82 40.47 -9.75
C ASP A 86 12.34 40.56 -9.48
N SER A 87 12.79 40.06 -8.32
CA SER A 87 14.22 40.02 -7.94
C SER A 87 14.90 38.69 -8.23
N THR A 88 14.19 37.60 -8.15
CA THR A 88 14.72 36.25 -8.32
C THR A 88 13.99 35.55 -9.48
N ASN A 89 14.32 35.95 -10.70
CA ASN A 89 13.74 35.35 -11.92
C ASN A 89 14.66 34.27 -12.54
N LYS A 90 15.76 33.99 -11.91
CA LYS A 90 16.74 32.92 -12.26
C LYS A 90 17.15 32.16 -11.03
N VAL A 91 17.31 30.85 -11.16
CA VAL A 91 17.80 29.99 -10.07
C VAL A 91 18.77 28.93 -10.60
N ASN A 92 19.78 28.62 -9.81
CA ASN A 92 20.61 27.44 -10.02
C ASN A 92 19.92 26.23 -9.38
N VAL A 93 19.82 25.10 -10.09
CA VAL A 93 19.25 23.86 -9.55
C VAL A 93 20.35 22.82 -9.47
N PHE A 94 20.77 22.50 -8.27
CA PHE A 94 21.82 21.55 -7.94
C PHE A 94 21.26 20.20 -7.52
N GLY A 95 22.14 19.19 -7.50
CA GLY A 95 21.84 17.80 -7.16
C GLY A 95 21.42 16.98 -8.38
N TRP A 96 22.04 15.81 -8.56
CA TRP A 96 21.71 14.93 -9.68
C TRP A 96 20.22 14.56 -9.72
N SER A 97 19.55 14.44 -8.56
CA SER A 97 18.12 14.18 -8.46
C SER A 97 17.25 15.25 -9.15
N SER A 98 17.76 16.48 -9.38
CA SER A 98 17.05 17.51 -10.13
C SER A 98 16.84 17.13 -11.61
N SER A 99 17.77 16.38 -12.18
CA SER A 99 17.71 15.87 -13.56
C SER A 99 17.08 14.48 -13.66
N GLN A 100 16.82 13.82 -12.51
CA GLN A 100 16.25 12.48 -12.38
C GLN A 100 15.16 12.48 -11.30
N TRP A 101 14.13 13.28 -11.57
CA TRP A 101 13.00 13.51 -10.68
C TRP A 101 12.26 12.22 -10.32
N ILE A 102 11.82 12.10 -9.09
CA ILE A 102 11.06 10.94 -8.60
C ILE A 102 9.55 11.27 -8.70
N TYR A 103 8.89 10.57 -9.60
CA TYR A 103 7.45 10.70 -9.82
C TYR A 103 6.64 9.71 -8.98
N SER A 104 7.25 8.58 -8.60
CA SER A 104 6.61 7.50 -7.85
C SER A 104 7.66 6.51 -7.35
N GLY A 105 7.33 5.72 -6.35
CA GLY A 105 8.09 4.52 -5.98
C GLY A 105 8.06 3.44 -7.06
N SER A 106 8.49 2.22 -6.74
CA SER A 106 8.51 1.08 -7.66
C SER A 106 7.64 -0.07 -7.16
N GLY A 107 7.17 -0.93 -8.07
CA GLY A 107 6.31 -2.07 -7.75
C GLY A 107 4.87 -1.89 -8.24
N SER A 108 3.92 -2.62 -7.63
CA SER A 108 2.50 -2.61 -8.03
C SER A 108 1.78 -1.30 -7.69
N GLY A 109 2.23 -0.58 -6.64
CA GLY A 109 1.66 0.70 -6.21
C GLY A 109 2.13 1.95 -6.96
N ARG A 110 3.01 1.82 -7.96
CA ARG A 110 3.66 2.92 -8.69
C ARG A 110 2.75 3.64 -9.70
N THR A 111 3.27 4.72 -10.30
CA THR A 111 2.81 5.20 -11.60
C THR A 111 3.55 4.45 -12.72
N ASN A 112 2.94 4.28 -13.90
CA ASN A 112 3.56 3.53 -15.00
C ASN A 112 4.54 4.33 -15.86
N GLY A 113 4.61 5.65 -15.66
CA GLY A 113 5.51 6.55 -16.41
C GLY A 113 5.20 6.67 -17.91
N LEU A 114 3.99 6.30 -18.35
CA LEU A 114 3.60 6.35 -19.76
C LEU A 114 2.85 7.64 -20.13
N ASN A 115 2.37 8.40 -19.14
CA ASN A 115 1.86 9.74 -19.33
C ASN A 115 3.02 10.74 -19.48
N GLU A 116 2.71 11.92 -20.01
CA GLU A 116 3.61 13.06 -19.94
C GLU A 116 3.80 13.48 -18.49
N GLN A 117 5.05 13.61 -18.06
CA GLN A 117 5.43 13.92 -16.68
C GLN A 117 6.19 15.25 -16.64
N THR A 118 5.93 16.03 -15.60
CA THR A 118 6.57 17.34 -15.38
C THR A 118 7.53 17.26 -14.20
N ASP A 119 8.79 17.64 -14.40
CA ASP A 119 9.79 17.79 -13.34
C ASP A 119 9.88 19.25 -12.84
N LEU A 120 10.63 19.47 -11.75
CA LEU A 120 10.80 20.80 -11.16
C LEU A 120 11.43 21.82 -12.16
N ILE A 121 12.43 21.40 -12.95
CA ILE A 121 13.12 22.28 -13.90
C ILE A 121 12.16 22.74 -15.00
N THR A 122 11.38 21.81 -15.53
CA THR A 122 10.33 22.12 -16.51
C THR A 122 9.28 23.05 -15.92
N ALA A 123 8.79 22.75 -14.71
CA ALA A 123 7.79 23.56 -14.03
C ALA A 123 8.27 25.01 -13.77
N LEU A 124 9.52 25.18 -13.32
CA LEU A 124 10.11 26.52 -13.12
C LEU A 124 10.19 27.31 -14.42
N ASN A 125 10.67 26.68 -15.51
CA ASN A 125 10.77 27.35 -16.81
C ASN A 125 9.38 27.73 -17.37
N ASP A 126 8.38 26.85 -17.26
CA ASP A 126 7.01 27.11 -17.68
C ASP A 126 6.35 28.24 -16.85
N TYR A 127 6.71 28.30 -15.55
CA TYR A 127 6.28 29.38 -14.67
C TYR A 127 6.98 30.72 -14.99
N GLY A 128 8.04 30.70 -15.82
CA GLY A 128 8.80 31.87 -16.27
C GLY A 128 10.03 32.19 -15.40
N ILE A 129 10.56 31.22 -14.69
CA ILE A 129 11.83 31.30 -13.97
C ILE A 129 12.90 30.56 -14.77
N GLU A 130 13.97 31.25 -15.11
CA GLU A 130 15.07 30.70 -15.90
C GLU A 130 15.96 29.82 -15.03
N THR A 131 16.22 28.61 -15.47
CA THR A 131 17.10 27.65 -14.78
C THR A 131 18.44 27.51 -15.52
N ASN A 132 19.52 27.22 -14.76
CA ASN A 132 20.86 27.07 -15.34
C ASN A 132 20.97 25.76 -16.13
N THR A 133 20.99 25.84 -17.45
CA THR A 133 21.06 24.68 -18.35
C THR A 133 22.40 23.98 -18.33
N GLU A 134 23.51 24.68 -18.04
CA GLU A 134 24.84 24.06 -17.97
C GLU A 134 24.93 23.07 -16.81
N LEU A 135 24.37 23.39 -15.65
CA LEU A 135 24.26 22.46 -14.53
C LEU A 135 23.41 21.25 -14.89
N THR A 136 22.24 21.48 -15.50
CA THR A 136 21.34 20.39 -15.92
C THR A 136 22.02 19.45 -16.92
N ASP A 137 22.75 20.00 -17.90
CA ASP A 137 23.46 19.21 -18.90
C ASP A 137 24.65 18.45 -18.30
N MET A 138 25.33 19.06 -17.32
CA MET A 138 26.38 18.38 -16.57
C MET A 138 25.85 17.15 -15.82
N TYR A 139 24.73 17.28 -15.10
CA TYR A 139 24.11 16.16 -14.40
C TYR A 139 23.64 15.03 -15.34
N LYS A 140 23.02 15.38 -16.46
CA LYS A 140 22.65 14.42 -17.52
C LYS A 140 23.89 13.73 -18.12
N GLY A 141 25.00 14.47 -18.22
CA GLY A 141 26.28 13.92 -18.66
C GLY A 141 26.99 13.01 -17.66
N PHE A 142 26.66 13.17 -16.38
CA PHE A 142 27.15 12.28 -15.30
C PHE A 142 26.41 10.92 -15.32
N LEU A 143 25.08 10.92 -15.23
CA LEU A 143 24.22 9.73 -15.36
C LEU A 143 22.86 10.16 -15.91
N GLY A 144 22.52 9.70 -17.12
CA GLY A 144 21.34 10.15 -17.87
C GLY A 144 20.01 9.59 -17.40
N GLU A 145 20.03 8.43 -16.72
CA GLU A 145 18.80 7.78 -16.23
C GLU A 145 19.06 7.19 -14.85
N ARG A 146 18.06 7.35 -13.94
CA ARG A 146 18.07 6.65 -12.66
C ARG A 146 17.94 5.17 -12.90
N PRO A 147 18.86 4.34 -12.37
CA PRO A 147 18.67 2.89 -12.39
C PRO A 147 17.43 2.53 -11.59
N LEU A 148 16.34 2.32 -12.28
CA LEU A 148 15.08 1.87 -11.68
C LEU A 148 14.96 0.36 -11.83
N PHE A 149 14.06 -0.24 -11.06
CA PHE A 149 13.46 -1.52 -11.43
C PHE A 149 13.13 -1.50 -12.91
N ASN A 150 13.55 -2.52 -13.64
CA ASN A 150 13.24 -2.60 -15.07
C ASN A 150 11.73 -2.87 -15.26
N ASN A 151 10.95 -1.83 -15.08
CA ASN A 151 9.50 -1.82 -15.06
C ASN A 151 8.88 -2.24 -16.39
N SER A 152 9.61 -2.09 -17.49
CA SER A 152 9.13 -2.49 -18.82
C SER A 152 9.05 -4.00 -19.02
N LYS A 153 9.57 -4.81 -18.07
CA LYS A 153 9.65 -6.27 -18.19
C LYS A 153 9.01 -7.04 -17.02
N GLY A 154 8.37 -6.37 -16.07
CA GLY A 154 7.66 -7.04 -14.98
C GLY A 154 8.53 -7.89 -14.04
N THR A 155 9.84 -7.70 -14.00
CA THR A 155 10.71 -8.45 -13.10
C THR A 155 10.90 -7.69 -11.80
N LEU A 156 10.27 -8.19 -10.72
CA LEU A 156 10.39 -7.71 -9.34
C LEU A 156 11.73 -8.10 -8.67
N ASN A 157 12.68 -8.65 -9.41
CA ASN A 157 13.92 -9.21 -8.89
C ASN A 157 15.12 -8.29 -9.18
N SER A 158 15.08 -7.06 -8.70
CA SER A 158 16.27 -6.23 -8.66
C SER A 158 16.81 -6.22 -7.24
N TYR A 159 18.11 -6.43 -7.09
CA TYR A 159 18.75 -6.30 -5.77
C TYR A 159 18.79 -4.84 -5.37
N ALA A 160 18.57 -4.54 -4.11
CA ALA A 160 18.61 -3.18 -3.59
C ALA A 160 19.98 -2.50 -3.83
N SER A 161 21.09 -3.26 -3.97
CA SER A 161 22.36 -2.74 -4.46
C SER A 161 22.33 -2.10 -5.86
N ASP A 162 21.23 -2.22 -6.58
CA ASP A 162 21.01 -1.60 -7.88
C ASP A 162 19.99 -0.45 -7.84
N ILE A 163 19.10 -0.44 -6.86
CA ILE A 163 18.02 0.56 -6.71
C ILE A 163 18.36 1.60 -5.67
N SER A 164 18.78 1.16 -4.48
CA SER A 164 19.08 2.04 -3.33
C SER A 164 20.54 2.52 -3.39
N VAL A 165 20.97 3.01 -4.57
CA VAL A 165 22.27 3.62 -4.75
C VAL A 165 22.11 5.12 -4.89
N LEU A 166 22.87 5.87 -4.11
CA LEU A 166 22.95 7.31 -4.22
C LEU A 166 23.92 7.72 -5.30
N TYR A 167 23.48 8.57 -6.20
CA TYR A 167 24.29 9.06 -7.32
C TYR A 167 24.43 10.57 -7.17
N GLU A 168 25.65 11.04 -6.93
CA GLU A 168 25.97 12.47 -6.93
C GLU A 168 27.43 12.62 -7.40
N PRO A 169 27.75 13.47 -8.39
CA PRO A 169 29.11 13.81 -8.70
C PRO A 169 29.72 14.63 -7.56
N ASN A 170 30.92 14.28 -7.07
CA ASN A 170 31.58 15.07 -6.03
C ASN A 170 31.91 16.49 -6.51
N ILE A 171 31.55 17.50 -5.74
CA ILE A 171 31.71 18.93 -6.09
C ILE A 171 33.17 19.31 -6.34
N ALA A 172 34.14 18.63 -5.74
CA ALA A 172 35.57 18.84 -5.97
C ALA A 172 36.09 18.13 -7.24
N ASN A 173 35.24 17.36 -7.93
CA ASN A 173 35.65 16.64 -9.13
C ASN A 173 35.57 17.57 -10.37
N SER A 174 36.70 18.13 -10.78
CA SER A 174 36.82 19.06 -11.93
C SER A 174 36.47 18.44 -13.29
N THR A 175 36.17 17.13 -13.36
CA THR A 175 35.64 16.51 -14.59
C THR A 175 34.19 16.86 -14.83
N PHE A 176 33.43 17.06 -13.75
CA PHE A 176 32.03 17.45 -13.80
C PHE A 176 31.85 18.91 -13.40
N TYR A 177 32.17 19.25 -12.17
CA TYR A 177 32.17 20.63 -11.68
C TYR A 177 33.48 21.31 -12.07
N THR A 178 33.56 21.79 -13.32
CA THR A 178 34.70 22.59 -13.77
C THR A 178 34.63 23.99 -13.15
N ASP A 179 35.79 24.63 -12.99
CA ASP A 179 35.84 26.02 -12.45
C ASP A 179 34.90 26.94 -13.23
N ASN A 180 34.82 26.76 -14.54
CA ASN A 180 33.93 27.60 -15.39
C ASN A 180 32.44 27.35 -15.05
N ILE A 181 31.99 26.11 -14.87
CA ILE A 181 30.58 25.80 -14.52
C ILE A 181 30.20 26.42 -13.19
N LEU A 182 31.09 26.34 -12.19
CA LEU A 182 30.81 26.89 -10.85
C LEU A 182 30.84 28.43 -10.86
N ASP A 183 31.82 29.05 -11.55
CA ASP A 183 31.90 30.48 -11.68
C ASP A 183 30.73 31.07 -12.52
N ASP A 184 30.33 30.40 -13.58
CA ASP A 184 29.16 30.80 -14.40
C ASP A 184 27.84 30.61 -13.62
N ALA A 185 27.72 29.60 -12.79
CA ALA A 185 26.57 29.41 -11.91
C ALA A 185 26.44 30.53 -10.88
N LEU A 186 27.54 30.94 -10.26
CA LEU A 186 27.54 32.09 -9.32
C LEU A 186 27.21 33.41 -10.00
N GLN A 187 27.56 33.60 -11.30
CA GLN A 187 27.20 34.77 -12.09
C GLN A 187 25.74 34.69 -12.57
N PHE A 188 25.18 33.49 -12.72
CA PHE A 188 23.83 33.29 -13.24
C PHE A 188 22.76 33.70 -12.22
N SER A 189 22.90 33.30 -10.95
CA SER A 189 21.96 33.60 -9.86
C SER A 189 22.64 33.50 -8.51
N ASP A 190 22.24 34.32 -7.56
CA ASP A 190 22.60 34.26 -6.13
C ASP A 190 21.72 33.27 -5.33
N THR A 191 20.73 32.67 -5.96
CA THR A 191 19.78 31.73 -5.38
C THR A 191 20.00 30.32 -5.94
N ALA A 192 20.15 29.35 -5.04
CA ALA A 192 20.33 27.93 -5.37
C ALA A 192 19.22 27.08 -4.76
N LEU A 193 18.64 26.20 -5.57
CA LEU A 193 17.80 25.08 -5.14
C LEU A 193 18.67 23.81 -5.14
N VAL A 194 18.67 23.03 -4.06
CA VAL A 194 19.36 21.73 -3.99
C VAL A 194 18.33 20.64 -3.87
N VAL A 195 18.28 19.72 -4.85
CA VAL A 195 17.33 18.62 -4.90
C VAL A 195 17.97 17.34 -4.38
N LEU A 196 17.39 16.79 -3.30
CA LEU A 196 17.75 15.48 -2.73
C LEU A 196 16.63 14.49 -2.98
N GLY A 197 16.97 13.26 -3.40
CA GLY A 197 15.96 12.26 -3.75
C GLY A 197 16.28 10.87 -3.24
N ARG A 198 15.27 10.19 -2.72
CA ARG A 198 15.32 8.75 -2.36
C ARG A 198 14.14 8.05 -2.98
N ILE A 199 14.41 6.93 -3.68
CA ILE A 199 13.36 6.07 -4.22
C ILE A 199 13.24 4.81 -3.37
N SER A 200 12.02 4.37 -3.14
CA SER A 200 11.71 3.11 -2.48
C SER A 200 10.77 2.24 -3.33
N GLY A 201 10.45 1.04 -2.89
CA GLY A 201 9.56 0.20 -3.66
C GLY A 201 9.37 -1.20 -3.12
N GLU A 202 8.39 -1.86 -3.72
CA GLU A 202 8.02 -3.23 -3.44
C GLU A 202 9.21 -4.19 -3.60
N SER A 203 9.26 -5.20 -2.74
CA SER A 203 10.29 -6.25 -2.66
C SER A 203 11.64 -5.81 -2.09
N ASN A 204 11.81 -4.56 -1.68
CA ASN A 204 13.06 -4.06 -1.12
C ASN A 204 12.83 -2.98 -0.05
N ASP A 205 13.23 -3.26 1.17
CA ASP A 205 13.38 -2.24 2.20
C ASP A 205 14.64 -1.41 1.97
N SER A 206 14.62 -0.15 2.40
CA SER A 206 15.75 0.75 2.32
C SER A 206 16.89 0.27 3.21
N PRO A 207 18.15 0.22 2.71
CA PRO A 207 19.25 -0.33 3.49
C PRO A 207 19.73 0.61 4.61
N LYS A 208 20.12 0.01 5.74
CA LYS A 208 20.75 0.69 6.88
C LYS A 208 22.25 0.95 6.71
N ILE A 209 22.79 0.59 5.56
CA ILE A 209 24.08 1.04 5.05
C ILE A 209 23.86 1.79 3.74
N GLN A 210 24.88 2.56 3.30
CA GLN A 210 24.72 3.38 2.12
C GLN A 210 25.52 2.83 0.96
N PHE A 211 24.85 2.58 -0.15
CA PHE A 211 25.49 2.35 -1.44
C PHE A 211 25.50 3.66 -2.22
N TYR A 212 26.67 4.05 -2.77
CA TYR A 212 26.78 5.30 -3.49
C TYR A 212 27.75 5.21 -4.68
N SER A 213 27.61 6.13 -5.64
CA SER A 213 28.54 6.27 -6.76
C SER A 213 28.67 7.73 -7.19
N ASN A 214 29.90 8.21 -7.23
CA ASN A 214 30.28 9.53 -7.75
C ASN A 214 31.08 9.44 -9.04
N SER A 215 31.03 8.29 -9.74
CA SER A 215 31.70 8.06 -11.00
C SER A 215 30.74 8.15 -12.17
N LYS A 216 31.26 8.59 -13.32
CA LYS A 216 30.48 8.71 -14.56
C LYS A 216 29.75 7.41 -14.91
N GLY A 217 28.44 7.54 -15.20
CA GLY A 217 27.61 6.39 -15.52
C GLY A 217 27.36 5.41 -14.37
N GLY A 218 27.64 5.81 -13.12
CA GLY A 218 27.44 4.94 -11.95
C GLY A 218 28.33 3.70 -11.90
N ALA A 219 29.44 3.67 -12.63
CA ALA A 219 30.22 2.46 -12.91
C ALA A 219 30.94 1.87 -11.69
N SER A 220 31.25 2.69 -10.67
CA SER A 220 31.97 2.28 -9.46
C SER A 220 31.11 2.53 -8.23
N LYS A 221 30.41 1.50 -7.80
CA LYS A 221 29.65 1.53 -6.56
C LYS A 221 30.57 1.36 -5.35
N LYS A 222 30.31 2.13 -4.30
CA LYS A 222 31.02 2.11 -3.01
C LYS A 222 30.01 1.84 -1.90
N VAL A 223 30.50 1.46 -0.73
CA VAL A 223 29.68 1.21 0.47
C VAL A 223 30.18 2.09 1.59
N ASP A 224 29.27 2.77 2.27
CA ASP A 224 29.49 3.42 3.56
C ASP A 224 28.72 2.65 4.62
N TYR A 225 29.42 2.19 5.66
CA TYR A 225 28.83 1.41 6.75
C TYR A 225 28.36 2.28 7.92
N ASP A 226 28.71 3.56 7.92
CA ASP A 226 28.40 4.50 9.00
C ASP A 226 27.13 5.32 8.69
N ARG A 227 26.68 5.29 7.44
CA ARG A 227 25.45 5.97 6.96
C ARG A 227 24.45 4.98 6.40
N SER A 228 23.18 5.28 6.56
CA SER A 228 22.09 4.56 5.90
C SER A 228 21.78 5.16 4.51
N TYR A 229 20.95 4.48 3.73
CA TYR A 229 20.41 5.03 2.48
C TYR A 229 19.59 6.31 2.70
N LEU A 230 18.99 6.46 3.87
CA LEU A 230 18.16 7.60 4.25
C LEU A 230 18.96 8.79 4.80
N ASP A 231 20.28 8.63 5.01
CA ASP A 231 21.18 9.75 5.31
C ASP A 231 21.70 10.40 4.01
N ILE A 232 22.09 11.67 4.08
CA ILE A 232 22.81 12.29 2.95
C ILE A 232 24.17 11.61 2.75
N SER A 233 24.59 11.42 1.49
CA SER A 233 25.92 10.90 1.17
C SER A 233 27.01 11.94 1.40
N HIS A 234 28.29 11.53 1.49
CA HIS A 234 29.39 12.46 1.55
C HIS A 234 29.44 13.43 0.35
N ASP A 235 29.06 12.95 -0.83
CA ASP A 235 29.03 13.79 -2.03
C ASP A 235 27.89 14.81 -1.99
N GLU A 236 26.70 14.42 -1.48
CA GLU A 236 25.59 15.35 -1.22
C GLU A 236 25.92 16.34 -0.08
N GLU A 237 26.63 15.87 0.95
CA GLU A 237 27.09 16.72 2.06
C GLU A 237 28.06 17.79 1.57
N ASP A 238 29.09 17.42 0.77
CA ASP A 238 30.07 18.33 0.18
C ASP A 238 29.36 19.36 -0.74
N LEU A 239 28.33 18.92 -1.49
CA LEU A 239 27.52 19.80 -2.34
C LEU A 239 26.74 20.81 -1.49
N LEU A 240 25.99 20.34 -0.47
CA LEU A 240 25.23 21.22 0.41
C LEU A 240 26.12 22.26 1.10
N LYS A 241 27.29 21.84 1.57
CA LYS A 241 28.28 22.72 2.18
C LYS A 241 28.73 23.80 1.20
N TYR A 242 29.14 23.40 -0.03
CA TYR A 242 29.57 24.34 -1.04
C TYR A 242 28.47 25.36 -1.37
N VAL A 243 27.25 24.88 -1.60
CA VAL A 243 26.14 25.76 -2.00
C VAL A 243 25.79 26.73 -0.85
N SER A 244 25.63 26.23 0.37
CA SER A 244 25.26 27.06 1.52
C SER A 244 26.34 28.07 1.96
N GLU A 245 27.60 27.87 1.55
CA GLU A 245 28.70 28.80 1.80
C GLU A 245 28.89 29.85 0.68
N ASN A 246 28.38 29.61 -0.54
CA ASN A 246 28.66 30.46 -1.70
C ASN A 246 27.44 31.18 -2.29
N TYR A 247 26.22 30.81 -1.93
CA TYR A 247 24.98 31.44 -2.40
C TYR A 247 24.34 32.27 -1.31
N GLU A 248 23.67 33.36 -1.70
CA GLU A 248 22.93 34.20 -0.76
C GLU A 248 21.69 33.51 -0.21
N LYS A 249 21.04 32.69 -1.06
CA LYS A 249 19.89 31.85 -0.68
C LYS A 249 20.09 30.42 -1.11
N THR A 250 19.95 29.51 -0.14
CA THR A 250 20.00 28.06 -0.35
C THR A 250 18.71 27.41 0.13
N ILE A 251 17.95 26.83 -0.81
CA ILE A 251 16.68 26.15 -0.54
C ILE A 251 16.84 24.67 -0.89
N VAL A 252 16.52 23.78 0.04
CA VAL A 252 16.54 22.34 -0.17
C VAL A 252 15.14 21.86 -0.56
N ILE A 253 15.04 21.07 -1.63
CA ILE A 253 13.84 20.39 -2.09
C ILE A 253 14.05 18.89 -1.90
N VAL A 254 13.22 18.25 -1.08
CA VAL A 254 13.29 16.81 -0.83
C VAL A 254 12.21 16.11 -1.65
N ASN A 255 12.63 15.50 -2.76
CA ASN A 255 11.80 14.68 -3.64
C ASN A 255 12.07 13.20 -3.30
N SER A 256 11.39 12.69 -2.28
CA SER A 256 11.70 11.40 -1.68
C SER A 256 10.44 10.58 -1.39
N ASP A 257 10.49 9.29 -1.70
CA ASP A 257 9.46 8.30 -1.36
C ASP A 257 9.55 7.79 0.09
N SER A 258 10.66 8.06 0.77
CA SER A 258 10.92 7.66 2.15
C SER A 258 11.34 8.86 2.97
N GLU A 259 11.25 8.76 4.28
CA GLU A 259 11.79 9.76 5.19
C GLU A 259 13.30 9.93 4.95
N LEU A 260 13.72 11.13 4.61
CA LEU A 260 15.13 11.51 4.56
C LEU A 260 15.56 12.05 5.93
N ASN A 261 16.70 11.62 6.47
CA ASN A 261 17.26 12.21 7.67
C ASN A 261 17.61 13.68 7.40
N LEU A 262 16.94 14.59 8.11
CA LEU A 262 17.06 16.04 7.92
C LEU A 262 18.05 16.71 8.90
N SER A 263 18.82 15.93 9.68
CA SER A 263 19.75 16.46 10.68
C SER A 263 20.77 17.45 10.10
N PHE A 264 21.09 17.32 8.81
CA PHE A 264 21.99 18.23 8.08
C PHE A 264 21.51 19.69 8.08
N LEU A 265 20.19 19.97 8.23
CA LEU A 265 19.66 21.33 8.33
C LEU A 265 20.18 22.07 9.57
N LYS A 266 20.52 21.35 10.63
CA LYS A 266 21.16 21.90 11.83
C LYS A 266 22.68 21.98 11.71
N ASP A 267 23.27 21.03 10.93
CA ASP A 267 24.71 21.02 10.69
C ASP A 267 25.15 22.12 9.71
N TYR A 268 24.26 22.52 8.78
CA TYR A 268 24.49 23.62 7.83
C TYR A 268 23.47 24.74 8.02
N PRO A 269 23.67 25.62 9.03
CA PRO A 269 22.69 26.66 9.37
C PRO A 269 22.52 27.75 8.30
N SER A 270 23.38 27.79 7.28
CA SER A 270 23.27 28.67 6.12
C SER A 270 22.28 28.14 5.07
N ILE A 271 21.68 26.97 5.25
CA ILE A 271 20.51 26.54 4.48
C ILE A 271 19.30 27.35 4.99
N ASP A 272 18.64 28.05 4.11
CA ASP A 272 17.58 29.01 4.45
C ASP A 272 16.20 28.38 4.59
N ALA A 273 15.87 27.42 3.69
CA ALA A 273 14.58 26.76 3.72
C ALA A 273 14.65 25.31 3.24
N CYS A 274 13.67 24.50 3.66
CA CYS A 274 13.53 23.12 3.23
C CYS A 274 12.05 22.78 3.00
N LEU A 275 11.74 22.27 1.77
CA LEU A 275 10.40 21.85 1.35
C LEU A 275 10.42 20.38 0.97
N LEU A 276 9.55 19.58 1.62
CA LEU A 276 9.33 18.17 1.31
C LEU A 276 8.20 18.06 0.31
N VAL A 277 8.45 17.42 -0.82
CA VAL A 277 7.50 17.32 -1.93
C VAL A 277 7.14 15.87 -2.29
N GLY A 278 7.70 14.87 -1.59
CA GLY A 278 7.42 13.45 -1.83
C GLY A 278 7.69 13.04 -3.29
N ALA A 279 6.92 12.05 -3.77
CA ALA A 279 6.85 11.69 -5.19
C ALA A 279 5.59 12.32 -5.79
N THR A 280 5.77 13.13 -6.84
CA THR A 280 4.79 14.14 -7.29
C THR A 280 3.76 13.64 -8.30
N GLY A 281 3.80 12.35 -8.69
CA GLY A 281 2.96 11.86 -9.79
C GLY A 281 3.29 12.51 -11.13
N ASP A 282 2.34 12.49 -12.06
CA ASP A 282 2.60 12.95 -13.42
C ASP A 282 2.78 14.49 -13.51
N VAL A 283 1.98 15.26 -12.76
CA VAL A 283 1.88 16.73 -12.90
C VAL A 283 1.96 17.51 -11.58
N GLY A 284 2.18 16.84 -10.44
CA GLY A 284 2.25 17.51 -9.13
C GLY A 284 3.37 18.55 -9.07
N ALA A 285 4.52 18.28 -9.71
CA ALA A 285 5.63 19.23 -9.73
C ALA A 285 5.28 20.60 -10.39
N GLU A 286 4.21 20.68 -11.17
CA GLU A 286 3.79 21.95 -11.82
C GLU A 286 3.40 23.03 -10.81
N VAL A 287 3.02 22.66 -9.58
CA VAL A 287 2.64 23.64 -8.54
C VAL A 287 3.80 24.05 -7.63
N LEU A 288 4.96 23.42 -7.73
CA LEU A 288 6.10 23.77 -6.88
C LEU A 288 6.59 25.21 -7.06
N PRO A 289 6.61 25.79 -8.27
CA PRO A 289 6.90 27.21 -8.43
C PRO A 289 5.87 28.12 -7.74
N GLU A 290 4.57 27.76 -7.70
CA GLU A 290 3.55 28.52 -6.98
C GLU A 290 3.87 28.57 -5.47
N LEU A 291 4.31 27.43 -4.90
CA LEU A 291 4.74 27.34 -3.50
C LEU A 291 6.02 28.15 -3.27
N LEU A 292 7.04 27.99 -4.13
CA LEU A 292 8.33 28.67 -3.96
C LEU A 292 8.21 30.20 -4.09
N TYR A 293 7.25 30.72 -4.88
CA TYR A 293 7.07 32.15 -5.15
C TYR A 293 5.84 32.75 -4.48
N GLY A 294 5.09 31.98 -3.72
CA GLY A 294 4.01 32.46 -2.86
C GLY A 294 2.67 32.73 -3.53
N ASP A 295 2.46 32.22 -4.75
CA ASP A 295 1.12 32.16 -5.36
C ASP A 295 0.24 31.10 -4.67
N ALA A 296 0.88 30.10 -4.06
CA ALA A 296 0.29 29.17 -3.10
C ALA A 296 1.06 29.21 -1.77
N ASN A 297 0.35 28.94 -0.67
CA ASN A 297 0.93 28.91 0.67
C ASN A 297 1.02 27.44 1.16
N PRO A 298 2.20 26.95 1.58
CA PRO A 298 2.32 25.60 2.14
C PRO A 298 1.38 25.39 3.32
N SER A 299 0.69 24.25 3.34
CA SER A 299 -0.27 23.89 4.38
C SER A 299 -0.19 22.41 4.78
N GLY A 300 0.72 21.65 4.19
CA GLY A 300 0.97 20.25 4.50
C GLY A 300 1.52 20.08 5.91
N ARG A 301 1.29 18.89 6.49
CA ARG A 301 1.79 18.48 7.80
C ARG A 301 2.48 17.13 7.70
N LEU A 302 3.55 16.93 8.47
CA LEU A 302 4.26 15.66 8.53
C LEU A 302 3.35 14.54 9.03
N THR A 303 3.40 13.42 8.34
CA THR A 303 2.69 12.18 8.68
C THR A 303 3.54 11.22 9.53
N ASP A 304 4.78 11.62 9.79
CA ASP A 304 5.80 10.83 10.47
C ASP A 304 6.67 11.73 11.37
N THR A 305 7.24 11.13 12.40
CA THR A 305 8.17 11.80 13.31
C THR A 305 9.58 11.76 12.73
N TYR A 306 10.26 12.90 12.61
CA TYR A 306 11.62 12.99 12.09
C TYR A 306 12.63 13.14 13.26
N PRO A 307 13.31 12.07 13.69
CA PRO A 307 14.38 12.16 14.68
C PRO A 307 15.70 12.60 14.02
N TYR A 308 16.64 13.09 14.83
CA TYR A 308 18.01 13.34 14.36
C TYR A 308 18.81 12.06 14.08
N ASP A 309 18.45 10.95 14.74
CA ASP A 309 19.08 9.64 14.57
C ASP A 309 17.98 8.56 14.58
N PHE A 310 17.80 7.87 13.47
CA PHE A 310 16.83 6.78 13.34
C PHE A 310 17.05 5.63 14.34
N LYS A 311 18.25 5.49 14.92
CA LYS A 311 18.53 4.50 15.98
C LYS A 311 17.75 4.76 17.27
N THR A 312 17.18 5.94 17.43
CA THR A 312 16.30 6.26 18.57
C THR A 312 14.86 5.74 18.39
N MET A 313 14.50 5.26 17.19
CA MET A 313 13.19 4.66 16.93
C MET A 313 13.07 3.28 17.59
N ALA A 314 11.95 3.00 18.21
CA ALA A 314 11.72 1.73 18.90
C ALA A 314 11.71 0.51 17.94
N SER A 315 11.28 0.70 16.68
CA SER A 315 11.30 -0.34 15.64
C SER A 315 12.68 -0.55 14.99
N TYR A 316 13.65 0.36 15.20
CA TYR A 316 14.91 0.37 14.42
C TYR A 316 15.63 -0.97 14.42
N ALA A 317 15.77 -1.62 15.58
CA ALA A 317 16.53 -2.85 15.71
C ALA A 317 15.85 -4.05 14.98
N ASN A 318 14.51 -4.05 14.90
CA ASN A 318 13.70 -5.15 14.38
C ASN A 318 12.90 -4.78 13.11
N ALA A 319 13.42 -3.91 12.26
CA ALA A 319 12.82 -3.55 10.98
C ALA A 319 13.88 -3.33 9.91
N GLY A 320 13.50 -3.50 8.64
CA GLY A 320 14.36 -3.26 7.48
C GLY A 320 15.26 -4.43 7.11
N PRO A 321 16.18 -4.27 6.15
CA PRO A 321 16.92 -5.36 5.52
C PRO A 321 18.01 -5.97 6.40
N ASP A 322 18.21 -7.28 6.26
CA ASP A 322 19.44 -7.95 6.68
C ASP A 322 20.55 -7.65 5.67
N LEU A 323 21.55 -6.94 6.12
CA LEU A 323 22.67 -6.47 5.31
C LEU A 323 23.71 -7.56 4.99
N GLY A 324 23.56 -8.78 5.54
CA GLY A 324 24.63 -9.78 5.48
C GLY A 324 24.64 -10.62 4.22
N GLU A 325 23.55 -11.22 3.82
CA GLU A 325 23.52 -12.25 2.78
C GLU A 325 22.93 -11.78 1.46
N GLN A 326 21.86 -11.00 1.51
CA GLN A 326 21.14 -10.54 0.33
C GLN A 326 21.94 -9.53 -0.51
N TRP A 327 22.93 -8.85 0.09
CA TRP A 327 23.68 -7.76 -0.50
C TRP A 327 25.14 -8.12 -0.79
N GLY A 328 25.54 -9.36 -0.51
CA GLY A 328 26.94 -9.81 -0.67
C GLY A 328 27.90 -9.21 0.37
N VAL A 329 27.36 -8.66 1.48
CA VAL A 329 28.12 -8.12 2.59
C VAL A 329 28.15 -9.18 3.70
N SER A 330 29.35 -9.54 4.19
CA SER A 330 29.50 -10.58 5.21
C SER A 330 28.80 -10.22 6.51
N LYS A 331 28.14 -11.21 7.13
CA LYS A 331 27.53 -11.13 8.48
C LYS A 331 28.34 -10.28 9.45
N GLY A 332 27.72 -9.28 10.03
CA GLY A 332 28.34 -8.49 11.07
C GLY A 332 27.66 -7.17 11.39
N ASN A 333 26.79 -6.66 10.53
CA ASN A 333 26.17 -5.35 10.69
C ASN A 333 24.65 -5.41 10.89
N GLY A 334 24.20 -6.35 11.72
CA GLY A 334 22.86 -6.37 12.24
C GLY A 334 21.81 -6.91 11.29
N GLY A 335 21.54 -8.21 11.36
CA GLY A 335 20.25 -8.74 10.90
C GLY A 335 19.14 -8.02 11.67
N THR A 336 18.09 -7.63 10.97
CA THR A 336 16.96 -6.89 11.54
C THR A 336 15.76 -7.77 11.82
N TRP A 337 15.90 -9.06 11.56
CA TRP A 337 14.96 -10.11 11.89
C TRP A 337 15.68 -11.37 12.33
N GLY A 338 14.94 -12.26 13.02
CA GLY A 338 15.45 -13.57 13.44
C GLY A 338 15.22 -14.64 12.39
N ARG A 339 15.95 -15.75 12.55
CA ARG A 339 15.74 -16.97 11.75
C ARG A 339 15.54 -18.19 12.64
N TYR A 340 14.57 -19.00 12.28
CA TYR A 340 14.39 -20.29 12.92
C TYR A 340 15.46 -21.28 12.47
N THR A 341 16.28 -21.74 13.39
CA THR A 341 17.43 -22.63 13.11
C THR A 341 17.03 -24.02 12.62
N ASN A 342 15.76 -24.42 12.85
CA ASN A 342 15.20 -25.72 12.50
C ASN A 342 13.98 -25.62 11.58
N GLY A 343 13.79 -24.48 10.89
CA GLY A 343 12.65 -24.21 10.01
C GLY A 343 12.68 -24.90 8.65
N ILE A 344 13.77 -25.59 8.30
CA ILE A 344 13.93 -26.26 7.00
C ILE A 344 12.85 -27.32 6.78
N GLY A 345 12.21 -27.29 5.60
CA GLY A 345 11.21 -28.28 5.19
C GLY A 345 9.79 -28.02 5.67
N LEU A 346 9.49 -26.81 6.18
CA LEU A 346 8.12 -26.40 6.57
C LEU A 346 7.29 -25.82 5.44
N TYR A 347 7.86 -25.61 4.28
CA TYR A 347 7.15 -25.09 3.11
C TYR A 347 7.18 -26.07 1.95
N PRO A 348 6.03 -26.21 1.31
CA PRO A 348 4.67 -25.92 1.75
C PRO A 348 4.18 -26.99 2.72
N ALA A 349 3.12 -26.68 3.46
CA ALA A 349 2.44 -27.61 4.32
C ALA A 349 1.96 -28.88 3.59
N ASP A 350 1.68 -28.81 2.29
CA ASP A 350 1.24 -29.93 1.44
C ASP A 350 2.37 -30.85 0.96
N GLY A 351 3.62 -30.56 1.30
CA GLY A 351 4.77 -31.37 0.92
C GLY A 351 5.20 -31.29 -0.55
N THR A 352 4.58 -30.43 -1.37
CA THR A 352 4.88 -30.38 -2.82
C THR A 352 6.07 -29.50 -3.17
N ASN A 353 6.48 -28.60 -2.30
CA ASN A 353 7.59 -27.65 -2.54
C ASN A 353 8.69 -27.68 -1.49
N ASN A 354 9.03 -28.73 -0.93
CA ASN A 354 10.25 -29.01 -0.13
C ASN A 354 11.13 -27.79 0.24
N GLY A 355 10.55 -26.74 0.83
CA GLY A 355 11.30 -25.57 1.30
C GLY A 355 11.63 -24.50 0.24
N ASN A 356 10.94 -24.47 -0.89
CA ASN A 356 11.10 -23.40 -1.88
C ASN A 356 9.96 -22.39 -1.72
N VAL A 357 10.24 -21.22 -1.21
CA VAL A 357 9.30 -20.10 -1.18
C VAL A 357 9.50 -19.27 -2.45
N GLY A 358 8.47 -19.16 -3.27
CA GLY A 358 8.41 -18.23 -4.40
C GLY A 358 9.41 -18.46 -5.55
N ASN A 359 10.36 -19.40 -5.41
CA ASN A 359 11.29 -19.74 -6.47
C ASN A 359 11.75 -21.20 -6.34
N SER A 360 11.50 -22.01 -7.34
CA SER A 360 11.86 -23.43 -7.38
C SER A 360 13.36 -23.75 -7.21
N SER A 361 14.22 -22.73 -7.16
CA SER A 361 15.67 -22.85 -7.01
C SER A 361 16.24 -22.29 -5.71
N ALA A 362 15.44 -21.56 -4.89
CA ALA A 362 15.92 -21.00 -3.63
C ALA A 362 15.70 -22.00 -2.49
N LYS A 363 16.80 -22.52 -1.97
CA LYS A 363 16.77 -23.24 -0.70
C LYS A 363 16.79 -22.23 0.43
N TYR A 364 15.71 -22.17 1.22
CA TYR A 364 15.74 -21.45 2.49
C TYR A 364 16.52 -22.28 3.51
N ASP A 365 17.67 -21.75 3.93
CA ASP A 365 18.44 -22.32 5.03
C ASP A 365 17.82 -22.05 6.41
N GLY A 366 16.69 -21.35 6.46
CA GLY A 366 15.90 -21.06 7.64
C GLY A 366 14.65 -20.25 7.31
N VAL A 367 13.63 -20.30 8.16
CA VAL A 367 12.42 -19.50 8.09
C VAL A 367 12.60 -18.24 8.90
N SER A 368 12.22 -17.08 8.34
CA SER A 368 12.42 -15.79 8.98
C SER A 368 11.26 -15.37 9.88
N TYR A 369 11.56 -14.63 10.93
CA TYR A 369 10.58 -14.00 11.80
C TYR A 369 11.00 -12.59 12.21
N VAL A 370 10.05 -11.76 12.57
CA VAL A 370 10.26 -10.44 13.16
C VAL A 370 9.41 -10.29 14.41
N ASP A 371 10.00 -9.75 15.47
CA ASP A 371 9.33 -9.44 16.72
C ASP A 371 9.00 -7.94 16.73
N TYR A 372 7.71 -7.59 16.82
CA TYR A 372 7.21 -6.22 16.95
C TYR A 372 7.30 -5.82 18.44
N VAL A 373 8.54 -5.77 18.92
CA VAL A 373 8.83 -5.60 20.36
C VAL A 373 8.51 -4.21 20.90
N GLU A 374 8.35 -3.23 20.02
CA GLU A 374 7.98 -1.87 20.38
C GLU A 374 6.55 -1.76 20.92
N ASP A 375 5.74 -2.84 20.81
CA ASP A 375 4.35 -2.87 21.27
C ASP A 375 3.53 -1.72 20.65
N ILE A 376 2.76 -0.94 21.42
CA ILE A 376 1.98 0.19 20.92
C ILE A 376 2.83 1.42 20.57
N TYR A 377 4.12 1.42 20.89
CA TYR A 377 5.02 2.59 20.83
C TYR A 377 5.68 2.75 19.46
N VAL A 378 4.88 3.08 18.44
CA VAL A 378 5.33 3.39 17.07
C VAL A 378 5.30 4.90 16.85
N GLY A 379 6.30 5.44 16.16
CA GLY A 379 6.38 6.84 15.77
C GLY A 379 6.27 7.81 16.94
N TYR A 380 5.44 8.86 16.79
CA TYR A 380 5.26 9.87 17.85
C TYR A 380 4.77 9.28 19.18
N LYS A 381 4.00 8.18 19.16
CA LYS A 381 3.56 7.50 20.38
C LYS A 381 4.72 7.08 21.26
N TRP A 382 5.84 6.67 20.65
CA TRP A 382 7.09 6.39 21.34
C TRP A 382 7.74 7.66 21.90
N TYR A 383 8.04 8.62 21.01
CA TYR A 383 8.85 9.78 21.39
C TYR A 383 8.20 10.64 22.47
N GLU A 384 6.90 10.90 22.33
CA GLU A 384 6.14 11.70 23.28
C GLU A 384 5.95 10.99 24.63
N THR A 385 5.74 9.67 24.61
CA THR A 385 5.60 8.89 25.85
C THR A 385 6.94 8.76 26.58
N ALA A 386 8.03 8.57 25.84
CA ALA A 386 9.39 8.53 26.40
C ALA A 386 9.78 9.87 27.04
N ASP A 387 9.35 11.00 26.45
CA ASP A 387 9.58 12.32 27.01
C ASP A 387 8.84 12.52 28.35
N VAL A 388 7.55 12.21 28.38
CA VAL A 388 6.71 12.29 29.60
C VAL A 388 7.27 11.42 30.72
N GLU A 389 7.82 10.24 30.42
CA GLU A 389 8.49 9.36 31.39
C GLU A 389 9.92 9.81 31.73
N GLY A 390 10.42 10.87 31.10
CA GLY A 390 11.76 11.43 31.34
C GLY A 390 12.89 10.53 30.81
N TYR A 391 12.62 9.71 29.81
CA TYR A 391 13.63 8.86 29.17
C TYR A 391 14.72 9.72 28.51
N TRP A 392 14.34 10.82 27.86
CA TRP A 392 15.26 11.75 27.19
C TRP A 392 15.94 12.76 28.11
N LYS A 393 15.60 12.84 29.38
CA LYS A 393 16.07 13.90 30.33
C LYS A 393 17.57 14.10 30.41
N ASN A 394 18.37 13.08 30.08
CA ASN A 394 19.85 13.13 30.15
C ASN A 394 20.46 13.40 28.74
N VAL A 395 19.68 13.53 27.70
CA VAL A 395 20.18 13.90 26.37
C VAL A 395 20.63 15.35 26.41
N ASP A 396 21.89 15.60 26.05
CA ASP A 396 22.50 16.91 25.87
C ASP A 396 23.56 16.78 24.77
N ASN A 397 23.20 17.19 23.56
CA ASN A 397 24.00 17.02 22.34
C ASN A 397 24.02 18.29 21.49
N LYS A 398 24.67 18.26 20.34
CA LYS A 398 24.75 19.40 19.41
C LYS A 398 23.39 19.90 18.88
N TYR A 399 22.35 19.07 18.96
CA TYR A 399 21.01 19.40 18.46
C TYR A 399 20.12 20.05 19.53
N GLY A 400 20.28 19.65 20.81
CA GLY A 400 19.47 20.18 21.91
C GLY A 400 19.57 19.35 23.19
N LYS A 401 18.60 19.59 24.07
CA LYS A 401 18.49 18.90 25.37
C LYS A 401 17.13 18.22 25.48
N GLY A 402 17.13 17.04 26.10
CA GLY A 402 15.91 16.29 26.28
C GLY A 402 15.30 15.90 24.94
N TYR A 403 13.99 16.10 24.80
CA TYR A 403 13.24 15.85 23.58
C TYR A 403 13.82 16.58 22.35
N ASP A 404 14.14 17.88 22.48
CA ASP A 404 14.70 18.72 21.41
C ASP A 404 16.08 18.24 20.91
N GLY A 405 16.77 17.39 21.69
CA GLY A 405 18.01 16.76 21.27
C GLY A 405 17.81 15.43 20.54
N VAL A 406 16.57 14.95 20.46
CA VAL A 406 16.22 13.66 19.84
C VAL A 406 15.31 13.84 18.61
N VAL A 407 14.23 14.60 18.74
CA VAL A 407 13.26 14.83 17.68
C VAL A 407 13.51 16.18 17.03
N GLN A 408 13.68 16.18 15.72
CA GLN A 408 13.85 17.38 14.92
C GLN A 408 12.49 17.99 14.55
N TYR A 409 11.59 17.17 14.05
CA TYR A 409 10.23 17.58 13.68
C TYR A 409 9.24 16.53 14.18
N PRO A 410 8.29 16.91 15.04
CA PRO A 410 7.25 15.99 15.51
C PRO A 410 6.20 15.68 14.43
N PHE A 411 5.48 14.57 14.57
CA PHE A 411 4.29 14.26 13.77
C PHE A 411 3.29 15.43 13.77
N GLY A 412 2.72 15.74 12.63
CA GLY A 412 1.76 16.84 12.46
C GLY A 412 2.39 18.22 12.30
N TYR A 413 3.74 18.33 12.31
CA TYR A 413 4.45 19.59 12.13
C TYR A 413 4.44 20.05 10.65
N GLY A 414 4.41 21.37 10.44
CA GLY A 414 4.58 22.02 9.15
C GLY A 414 4.42 23.53 9.28
N LEU A 415 5.17 24.29 8.48
CA LEU A 415 5.15 25.76 8.46
C LEU A 415 4.21 26.31 7.38
N SER A 416 3.87 27.59 7.50
CA SER A 416 3.09 28.37 6.54
C SER A 416 3.74 29.73 6.36
N TYR A 417 3.49 30.42 5.24
CA TYR A 417 3.89 31.81 5.01
C TYR A 417 3.01 32.82 5.75
N THR A 418 1.99 32.36 6.46
CA THR A 418 1.12 33.17 7.30
C THR A 418 1.01 32.56 8.69
N THR A 419 0.38 33.24 9.62
CA THR A 419 0.18 32.77 10.99
C THR A 419 -1.30 32.57 11.30
N PHE A 420 -1.58 31.60 12.15
CA PHE A 420 -2.94 31.29 12.57
C PHE A 420 -3.05 31.30 14.11
N GLU A 421 -4.23 31.66 14.60
CA GLU A 421 -4.63 31.46 15.98
C GLU A 421 -5.76 30.43 16.01
N GLN A 422 -5.62 29.38 16.81
CA GLN A 422 -6.65 28.37 17.04
C GLN A 422 -7.08 28.37 18.50
N LYS A 423 -8.37 28.17 18.75
CA LYS A 423 -8.93 28.02 20.11
C LYS A 423 -10.20 27.18 20.10
N ILE A 424 -10.42 26.39 21.14
CA ILE A 424 -11.67 25.70 21.37
C ILE A 424 -12.72 26.75 21.78
N VAL A 425 -13.80 26.85 21.03
CA VAL A 425 -14.92 27.80 21.32
C VAL A 425 -16.14 27.13 21.91
N SER A 426 -16.35 25.85 21.59
CA SER A 426 -17.45 25.09 22.21
C SER A 426 -17.15 23.59 22.28
N SER A 427 -17.86 22.90 23.16
CA SER A 427 -17.94 21.45 23.24
C SER A 427 -19.37 21.03 23.63
N SER A 428 -19.91 20.00 22.97
CA SER A 428 -21.25 19.48 23.24
C SER A 428 -21.38 18.90 24.66
N ILE A 429 -20.28 18.36 25.20
CA ILE A 429 -20.16 17.94 26.59
C ILE A 429 -19.29 18.94 27.35
N ARG A 430 -19.79 19.40 28.47
CA ARG A 430 -19.13 20.43 29.26
C ARG A 430 -17.77 19.94 29.79
N ASN A 431 -16.76 20.79 29.72
CA ASN A 431 -15.47 20.57 30.35
C ASN A 431 -15.60 20.18 31.83
N ASN A 432 -14.83 19.20 32.28
CA ASN A 432 -14.85 18.58 33.61
C ASN A 432 -16.14 17.80 33.96
N SER A 433 -16.95 17.45 32.97
CA SER A 433 -18.12 16.57 33.17
C SER A 433 -17.72 15.10 33.05
N SER A 434 -18.52 14.23 33.67
CA SER A 434 -18.42 12.78 33.46
C SER A 434 -18.97 12.40 32.09
N ILE A 435 -18.33 11.44 31.46
CA ILE A 435 -18.69 10.86 30.15
C ILE A 435 -19.06 9.39 30.31
N LYS A 436 -19.79 8.88 29.33
CA LYS A 436 -20.06 7.46 29.07
C LYS A 436 -19.30 7.00 27.86
N GLY A 437 -19.19 5.68 27.63
CA GLY A 437 -18.45 5.08 26.53
C GLY A 437 -19.17 5.10 25.16
N ASP A 438 -20.41 5.59 25.09
CA ASP A 438 -21.25 5.57 23.90
C ASP A 438 -21.67 6.99 23.41
N GLU A 439 -20.96 8.02 23.82
CA GLU A 439 -21.29 9.41 23.49
C GLU A 439 -20.41 9.92 22.32
N THR A 440 -20.96 10.88 21.58
CA THR A 440 -20.18 11.70 20.62
C THR A 440 -19.96 13.08 21.22
N ILE A 441 -18.74 13.55 21.17
CA ILE A 441 -18.38 14.89 21.65
C ILE A 441 -18.04 15.74 20.43
N ASP A 442 -18.90 16.73 20.13
CA ASP A 442 -18.62 17.73 19.10
C ASP A 442 -17.78 18.85 19.71
N ILE A 443 -16.62 19.09 19.17
CA ILE A 443 -15.69 20.14 19.60
C ILE A 443 -15.52 21.11 18.46
N THR A 444 -15.89 22.38 18.68
CA THR A 444 -15.73 23.45 17.69
C THR A 444 -14.47 24.26 18.00
N VAL A 445 -13.63 24.38 17.00
CA VAL A 445 -12.38 25.16 17.04
C VAL A 445 -12.53 26.34 16.09
N ASP A 446 -12.30 27.55 16.59
CA ASP A 446 -12.17 28.77 15.79
C ASP A 446 -10.73 28.90 15.31
N VAL A 447 -10.54 29.02 14.01
CA VAL A 447 -9.23 29.20 13.35
C VAL A 447 -9.23 30.53 12.64
N LYS A 448 -8.33 31.42 13.03
CA LYS A 448 -8.20 32.75 12.44
C LYS A 448 -6.85 32.93 11.77
N ASN A 449 -6.85 33.42 10.52
CA ASN A 449 -5.63 33.88 9.87
C ASN A 449 -5.20 35.23 10.49
N THR A 450 -4.10 35.23 11.21
CA THR A 450 -3.56 36.41 11.91
C THR A 450 -2.39 37.07 11.16
N GLY A 451 -1.93 36.47 10.08
CA GLY A 451 -0.84 37.00 9.25
C GLY A 451 -1.32 37.88 8.10
N ASP A 452 -0.47 38.08 7.13
CA ASP A 452 -0.66 39.03 6.02
C ASP A 452 -0.86 38.32 4.65
N ARG A 453 -0.87 37.00 4.63
CA ARG A 453 -1.08 36.17 3.42
C ARG A 453 -2.27 35.24 3.58
N LYS A 454 -2.91 34.93 2.45
CA LYS A 454 -3.94 33.90 2.40
C LYS A 454 -3.36 32.50 2.65
N GLY A 455 -4.07 31.67 3.39
CA GLY A 455 -3.63 30.30 3.68
C GLY A 455 -4.67 29.46 4.39
N SER A 456 -4.40 28.16 4.49
CA SER A 456 -5.20 27.19 5.25
C SER A 456 -4.38 26.58 6.39
N ASP A 457 -5.09 26.14 7.43
CA ASP A 457 -4.47 25.50 8.61
C ASP A 457 -5.16 24.20 8.99
N VAL A 458 -4.43 23.35 9.68
CA VAL A 458 -4.89 22.03 10.15
C VAL A 458 -5.18 22.07 11.63
N VAL A 459 -6.39 21.67 12.00
CA VAL A 459 -6.84 21.47 13.40
C VAL A 459 -6.57 20.01 13.76
N GLN A 460 -5.87 19.77 14.87
CA GLN A 460 -5.51 18.43 15.35
C GLN A 460 -5.93 18.27 16.81
N LEU A 461 -6.77 17.25 17.10
CA LEU A 461 -7.19 16.87 18.44
C LEU A 461 -6.49 15.59 18.88
N TYR A 462 -5.89 15.63 20.06
CA TYR A 462 -5.17 14.49 20.64
C TYR A 462 -5.73 14.11 22.02
N LEU A 463 -5.70 12.80 22.31
CA LEU A 463 -6.08 12.23 23.60
C LEU A 463 -4.85 12.05 24.50
N THR A 464 -4.99 12.38 25.77
CA THR A 464 -4.15 11.89 26.86
C THR A 464 -5.02 11.12 27.85
N ALA A 465 -4.85 9.80 27.88
CA ALA A 465 -5.55 8.91 28.83
C ALA A 465 -4.80 8.83 30.18
N PRO A 466 -5.50 8.53 31.29
CA PRO A 466 -4.84 8.24 32.56
C PRO A 466 -4.03 6.95 32.45
N TYR A 467 -2.80 6.94 32.98
CA TYR A 467 -1.90 5.79 33.00
C TYR A 467 -1.53 5.39 34.42
N THR A 468 -1.63 4.11 34.69
CA THR A 468 -1.15 3.50 35.93
C THR A 468 0.10 2.67 35.63
N LYS A 469 1.20 2.94 36.32
CA LYS A 469 2.48 2.26 36.08
C LYS A 469 2.35 0.74 36.22
N GLY A 470 2.66 0.02 35.14
CA GLY A 470 2.55 -1.44 35.07
C GLY A 470 1.13 -1.96 34.82
N GLY A 471 0.15 -1.07 34.61
CA GLY A 471 -1.18 -1.41 34.11
C GLY A 471 -1.20 -1.53 32.59
N ILE A 472 -2.36 -1.27 31.98
CA ILE A 472 -2.55 -1.29 30.54
C ILE A 472 -1.58 -0.30 29.88
N GLU A 473 -0.89 -0.72 28.82
CA GLU A 473 0.01 0.17 28.08
C GLU A 473 -0.78 1.29 27.39
N LYS A 474 -0.31 2.52 27.52
CA LYS A 474 -0.95 3.72 26.98
C LYS A 474 0.08 4.73 26.54
N SER A 475 -0.06 5.22 25.32
CA SER A 475 0.71 6.37 24.87
C SER A 475 0.29 7.64 25.62
N SER A 476 1.22 8.58 25.80
CA SER A 476 0.93 9.87 26.45
C SER A 476 0.04 10.77 25.58
N VAL A 477 0.07 10.56 24.27
CA VAL A 477 -0.70 11.32 23.29
C VAL A 477 -1.10 10.40 22.11
N VAL A 478 -2.36 10.52 21.65
CA VAL A 478 -2.89 9.75 20.50
C VAL A 478 -3.80 10.67 19.70
N LEU A 479 -3.62 10.74 18.37
CA LEU A 479 -4.49 11.52 17.48
C LEU A 479 -5.93 10.96 17.51
N LEU A 480 -6.90 11.84 17.80
CA LEU A 480 -8.33 11.50 17.85
C LEU A 480 -9.08 11.89 16.60
N ASP A 481 -8.85 13.13 16.13
CA ASP A 481 -9.50 13.66 14.93
C ASP A 481 -8.73 14.87 14.41
N PHE A 482 -8.99 15.21 13.14
CA PHE A 482 -8.38 16.33 12.45
C PHE A 482 -9.34 16.95 11.43
N GLY A 483 -9.08 18.21 11.08
CA GLY A 483 -9.79 18.93 10.03
C GLY A 483 -8.95 20.05 9.47
N LYS A 484 -9.28 20.52 8.28
CA LYS A 484 -8.56 21.59 7.59
C LYS A 484 -9.50 22.72 7.22
N THR A 485 -9.04 23.95 7.36
CA THR A 485 -9.79 25.13 6.91
C THR A 485 -9.74 25.24 5.37
N THR A 486 -10.65 25.99 4.80
CA THR A 486 -10.45 26.56 3.46
C THR A 486 -9.31 27.58 3.51
N ASN A 487 -8.90 28.08 2.35
CA ASN A 487 -7.92 29.17 2.29
C ASN A 487 -8.53 30.47 2.83
N LEU A 488 -8.10 30.90 4.02
CA LEU A 488 -8.56 32.11 4.71
C LEU A 488 -7.77 33.34 4.28
N GLU A 489 -8.47 34.42 3.97
CA GLU A 489 -7.85 35.73 3.74
C GLU A 489 -7.27 36.29 5.06
N PRO A 490 -6.31 37.25 5.02
CA PRO A 490 -5.82 37.93 6.21
C PRO A 490 -6.92 38.49 7.09
N GLY A 491 -6.98 38.07 8.33
CA GLY A 491 -8.00 38.46 9.32
C GLY A 491 -9.31 37.67 9.27
N GLU A 492 -9.51 36.79 8.29
CA GLU A 492 -10.67 35.89 8.18
C GLU A 492 -10.56 34.75 9.21
N ASP A 493 -11.71 34.29 9.69
CA ASP A 493 -11.83 33.17 10.61
C ASP A 493 -12.82 32.13 10.09
N GLN A 494 -12.62 30.86 10.52
CA GLN A 494 -13.49 29.73 10.20
C GLN A 494 -13.61 28.82 11.42
N GLU A 495 -14.84 28.41 11.73
CA GLU A 495 -15.09 27.38 12.72
C GLU A 495 -15.03 25.98 12.11
N ILE A 496 -14.25 25.08 12.69
CA ILE A 496 -14.16 23.65 12.36
C ILE A 496 -14.74 22.86 13.52
N THR A 497 -15.75 22.03 13.26
CA THR A 497 -16.29 21.12 14.26
C THR A 497 -15.79 19.70 13.99
N LEU A 498 -15.15 19.12 15.01
CA LEU A 498 -14.67 17.73 15.01
C LEU A 498 -15.53 16.92 15.96
N SER A 499 -15.92 15.70 15.53
CA SER A 499 -16.82 14.82 16.27
C SER A 499 -16.08 13.57 16.73
N ILE A 500 -15.67 13.54 18.00
CA ILE A 500 -14.96 12.41 18.58
C ILE A 500 -15.90 11.46 19.32
N LYS A 501 -15.68 10.16 19.19
CA LYS A 501 -16.46 9.14 19.90
C LYS A 501 -15.77 8.80 21.22
N THR A 502 -16.51 8.79 22.33
CA THR A 502 -15.93 8.42 23.64
C THR A 502 -15.47 6.95 23.66
N SER A 503 -16.00 6.10 22.79
CA SER A 503 -15.49 4.74 22.58
C SER A 503 -14.02 4.70 22.14
N ASP A 504 -13.53 5.73 21.45
CA ASP A 504 -12.13 5.81 20.99
C ASP A 504 -11.14 6.15 22.13
N PHE A 505 -11.64 6.38 23.35
CA PHE A 505 -10.81 6.56 24.54
C PHE A 505 -10.36 5.24 25.17
N ALA A 506 -10.93 4.11 24.72
CA ALA A 506 -10.59 2.79 25.22
C ALA A 506 -9.17 2.34 24.85
N SER A 507 -8.56 1.59 25.76
CA SER A 507 -7.36 0.82 25.51
C SER A 507 -7.67 -0.67 25.59
N TYR A 508 -6.95 -1.51 24.88
CA TYR A 508 -7.17 -2.95 24.85
C TYR A 508 -6.32 -3.68 25.89
N ASP A 509 -6.95 -4.21 26.94
CA ASP A 509 -6.27 -5.06 27.92
C ASP A 509 -6.35 -6.55 27.53
N ALA A 510 -5.29 -7.06 26.88
CA ALA A 510 -5.22 -8.47 26.53
C ALA A 510 -4.88 -9.39 27.71
N TYR A 511 -4.30 -8.85 28.77
CA TYR A 511 -3.64 -9.63 29.84
C TYR A 511 -4.28 -9.45 31.23
N ASP A 512 -5.34 -8.65 31.38
CA ASP A 512 -5.89 -8.23 32.68
C ASP A 512 -4.80 -7.53 33.55
N LYS A 513 -4.13 -6.54 32.93
CA LYS A 513 -3.00 -5.81 33.56
C LYS A 513 -3.42 -4.97 34.78
N ASN A 514 -4.63 -4.50 34.79
CA ASN A 514 -5.21 -3.74 35.90
C ASN A 514 -5.78 -4.65 36.99
N ASN A 515 -5.85 -6.00 36.78
CA ASN A 515 -6.34 -7.04 37.69
C ASN A 515 -7.79 -6.84 38.11
N ASP A 516 -8.67 -6.43 37.21
CA ASP A 516 -10.10 -6.26 37.47
C ASP A 516 -10.94 -7.47 36.99
N GLY A 517 -10.31 -8.42 36.30
CA GLY A 517 -10.89 -9.68 35.80
C GLY A 517 -11.49 -9.57 34.40
N HIS A 518 -11.30 -8.43 33.69
CA HIS A 518 -11.72 -8.21 32.34
C HIS A 518 -10.53 -8.32 31.36
N LYS A 519 -10.80 -8.74 30.13
CA LYS A 519 -9.87 -8.75 28.99
C LYS A 519 -10.61 -8.25 27.76
N GLY A 520 -10.19 -7.12 27.22
CA GLY A 520 -10.85 -6.47 26.10
C GLY A 520 -10.62 -4.96 26.08
N TYR A 521 -11.46 -4.26 25.34
CA TYR A 521 -11.41 -2.79 25.35
C TYR A 521 -12.05 -2.23 26.62
N GLU A 522 -11.37 -1.29 27.24
CA GLU A 522 -11.87 -0.60 28.41
C GLU A 522 -11.43 0.87 28.50
N ILE A 523 -12.33 1.69 29.04
CA ILE A 523 -12.07 3.08 29.40
C ILE A 523 -11.91 3.11 30.92
N GLU A 524 -10.68 3.11 31.43
CA GLU A 524 -10.41 3.06 32.87
C GLU A 524 -10.92 4.30 33.59
N ILE A 525 -11.25 4.14 34.86
CA ILE A 525 -11.56 5.25 35.76
C ILE A 525 -10.46 6.32 35.76
N GLY A 526 -10.80 7.59 35.57
CA GLY A 526 -9.81 8.68 35.61
C GLY A 526 -10.22 9.92 34.82
N ASN A 527 -9.24 10.79 34.61
CA ASN A 527 -9.41 12.01 33.84
C ASN A 527 -8.75 11.84 32.46
N TYR A 528 -9.53 12.04 31.42
CA TYR A 528 -9.11 12.04 30.02
C TYR A 528 -9.00 13.48 29.53
N GLN A 529 -7.91 13.82 28.86
CA GLN A 529 -7.73 15.15 28.29
C GLN A 529 -7.80 15.07 26.76
N VAL A 530 -8.64 15.90 26.16
CA VAL A 530 -8.61 16.17 24.72
C VAL A 530 -7.91 17.49 24.52
N LYS A 531 -6.83 17.46 23.75
CA LYS A 531 -5.90 18.58 23.56
C LYS A 531 -5.94 19.06 22.11
N LEU A 532 -6.09 20.36 21.92
CA LEU A 532 -5.90 21.04 20.64
C LEU A 532 -4.40 21.35 20.49
N MET A 533 -3.75 20.73 19.53
CA MET A 533 -2.30 20.80 19.36
C MET A 533 -1.94 21.18 17.91
N SER A 534 -0.82 21.88 17.74
CA SER A 534 -0.26 22.20 16.42
C SER A 534 0.51 21.04 15.76
N ASN A 535 0.91 20.07 16.58
CA ASN A 535 1.60 18.83 16.25
C ASN A 535 1.55 17.91 17.48
N SER A 536 2.06 16.68 17.42
CA SER A 536 2.00 15.72 18.54
C SER A 536 2.65 16.20 19.85
N HIS A 537 3.50 17.23 19.79
CA HIS A 537 4.27 17.74 20.96
C HIS A 537 3.75 19.06 21.50
N THR A 538 3.25 19.97 20.67
CA THR A 538 3.06 21.38 21.02
C THR A 538 1.57 21.76 21.06
N LEU A 539 1.12 22.30 22.21
CA LEU A 539 -0.23 22.92 22.30
C LEU A 539 -0.29 24.20 21.45
N VAL A 540 -1.43 24.42 20.78
CA VAL A 540 -1.61 25.63 19.93
C VAL A 540 -1.67 26.91 20.76
N ASN A 541 -2.07 26.83 22.03
CA ASN A 541 -2.38 28.00 22.87
C ASN A 541 -2.19 27.65 24.36
N THR A 542 -2.71 28.50 25.25
CA THR A 542 -2.76 28.21 26.67
C THR A 542 -3.68 27.02 26.99
N GLU A 543 -3.40 26.32 28.08
CA GLU A 543 -4.22 25.16 28.52
C GLU A 543 -5.72 25.46 28.60
N SER A 544 -6.12 26.68 29.03
CA SER A 544 -7.52 27.06 29.17
C SER A 544 -8.30 27.07 27.86
N ASN A 545 -7.63 27.24 26.71
CA ASN A 545 -8.23 27.36 25.38
C ASN A 545 -7.93 26.16 24.50
N SER A 546 -7.11 25.25 24.99
CA SER A 546 -6.60 24.11 24.20
C SER A 546 -6.84 22.76 24.85
N ILE A 547 -7.30 22.70 26.11
CA ILE A 547 -7.50 21.42 26.82
C ILE A 547 -8.94 21.32 27.36
N LEU A 548 -9.60 20.23 27.00
CA LEU A 548 -10.84 19.77 27.62
C LEU A 548 -10.53 18.53 28.46
N THR A 549 -11.12 18.47 29.68
CA THR A 549 -10.99 17.32 30.56
C THR A 549 -12.37 16.66 30.72
N PHE A 550 -12.38 15.34 30.56
CA PHE A 550 -13.57 14.50 30.76
C PHE A 550 -13.27 13.46 31.85
N LYS A 551 -14.28 13.10 32.64
CA LYS A 551 -14.14 12.17 33.74
C LYS A 551 -14.82 10.86 33.45
N VAL A 552 -14.18 9.78 33.80
CA VAL A 552 -14.75 8.43 33.85
C VAL A 552 -14.84 8.05 35.35
N ASP A 553 -16.05 7.95 35.87
CA ASP A 553 -16.30 7.73 37.30
C ASP A 553 -16.18 6.25 37.72
N SER A 554 -16.25 5.33 36.75
CA SER A 554 -16.01 3.89 36.90
C SER A 554 -15.57 3.33 35.57
N THR A 555 -14.69 2.30 35.57
CA THR A 555 -14.25 1.63 34.33
C THR A 555 -15.46 1.20 33.51
N ILE A 556 -15.38 1.47 32.18
CA ILE A 556 -16.39 1.14 31.18
C ILE A 556 -15.79 0.06 30.27
N TYR A 557 -16.40 -1.11 30.28
CA TYR A 557 -16.00 -2.22 29.42
C TYR A 557 -16.73 -2.14 28.07
N GLN A 558 -16.03 -2.44 27.00
CA GLN A 558 -16.58 -2.51 25.64
C GLN A 558 -16.54 -3.95 25.13
N ASP A 559 -17.46 -4.77 25.65
CA ASP A 559 -17.62 -6.18 25.25
C ASP A 559 -18.24 -6.33 23.85
N GLU A 560 -18.76 -5.25 23.30
CA GLU A 560 -19.37 -5.18 21.97
C GLU A 560 -18.72 -4.03 21.17
N ASP A 561 -18.54 -4.27 19.88
CA ASP A 561 -18.08 -3.21 18.97
C ASP A 561 -19.13 -2.08 18.89
N PRO A 562 -18.75 -0.82 19.12
CA PRO A 562 -19.69 0.30 19.25
C PRO A 562 -20.47 0.63 17.97
N VAL A 563 -20.03 0.14 16.80
CA VAL A 563 -20.69 0.36 15.51
C VAL A 563 -21.62 -0.79 15.17
N THR A 564 -21.16 -2.02 15.35
CA THR A 564 -21.89 -3.23 14.92
C THR A 564 -22.75 -3.84 16.03
N GLY A 565 -22.40 -3.62 17.31
CA GLY A 565 -22.98 -4.31 18.45
C GLY A 565 -22.57 -5.77 18.56
N ASN A 566 -21.59 -6.20 17.76
CA ASN A 566 -21.08 -7.56 17.80
C ASN A 566 -20.09 -7.74 18.96
N GLU A 567 -20.05 -8.95 19.52
CA GLU A 567 -19.18 -9.33 20.64
C GLU A 567 -17.69 -9.19 20.25
N VAL A 568 -16.93 -8.50 21.10
CA VAL A 568 -15.46 -8.39 20.99
C VAL A 568 -14.81 -9.36 21.97
N LYS A 569 -13.86 -10.17 21.50
CA LYS A 569 -13.15 -11.17 22.32
C LYS A 569 -11.65 -11.02 22.22
N ASN A 570 -10.95 -11.46 23.25
CA ASN A 570 -9.50 -11.70 23.21
C ASN A 570 -9.23 -12.98 22.40
N ARG A 571 -8.89 -12.84 21.11
CA ARG A 571 -8.84 -13.96 20.17
C ARG A 571 -7.44 -14.46 19.91
N PHE A 572 -6.50 -13.54 19.71
CA PHE A 572 -5.16 -13.88 19.25
C PHE A 572 -4.25 -14.46 20.34
N LEU A 573 -4.67 -14.41 21.60
CA LEU A 573 -4.05 -15.09 22.72
C LEU A 573 -4.79 -16.40 23.12
N ASP A 574 -5.99 -16.64 22.56
CA ASP A 574 -6.71 -17.89 22.70
C ASP A 574 -6.21 -18.89 21.64
N THR A 575 -5.55 -19.94 22.09
CA THR A 575 -4.91 -20.93 21.22
C THR A 575 -5.87 -22.01 20.71
N SER A 576 -7.18 -21.84 20.94
CA SER A 576 -8.17 -22.84 20.59
C SER A 576 -8.41 -23.01 19.09
N SER A 577 -8.19 -21.95 18.30
CA SER A 577 -8.39 -21.98 16.83
C SER A 577 -7.11 -22.20 16.06
N ASP A 578 -6.05 -21.43 16.36
CA ASP A 578 -4.80 -21.41 15.58
C ASP A 578 -3.63 -22.13 16.27
N GLY A 579 -3.77 -22.52 17.53
CA GLY A 579 -2.83 -23.36 18.26
C GLY A 579 -1.59 -22.67 18.82
N VAL A 580 -1.41 -21.35 18.62
CA VAL A 580 -0.30 -20.56 19.20
C VAL A 580 -0.73 -19.11 19.41
N ALA A 581 -0.38 -18.54 20.58
CA ALA A 581 -0.62 -17.15 20.90
C ALA A 581 0.24 -16.23 20.02
N VAL A 582 -0.34 -15.13 19.56
CA VAL A 582 0.29 -14.16 18.65
C VAL A 582 1.51 -13.47 19.26
N ASP A 583 1.58 -13.41 20.59
CA ASP A 583 2.71 -12.85 21.34
C ASP A 583 3.84 -13.87 21.63
N GLY A 584 3.66 -15.11 21.20
CA GLY A 584 4.62 -16.19 21.39
C GLY A 584 4.73 -16.75 22.81
N SER A 585 3.90 -16.29 23.75
CA SER A 585 3.99 -16.61 25.19
C SER A 585 3.80 -18.09 25.51
N ASP A 586 3.00 -18.82 24.72
CA ASP A 586 2.70 -20.25 24.91
C ASP A 586 3.55 -21.18 24.04
N SER A 587 4.33 -20.63 23.12
CA SER A 587 5.11 -21.35 22.13
C SER A 587 6.64 -21.21 22.33
N GLY A 588 7.07 -20.75 23.51
CA GLY A 588 8.47 -20.67 23.91
C GLY A 588 9.30 -19.66 23.11
N GLN A 589 8.68 -18.57 22.69
CA GLN A 589 9.39 -17.53 21.93
C GLN A 589 10.15 -16.55 22.83
N ASP A 590 9.81 -16.46 24.13
CA ASP A 590 10.47 -15.64 25.16
C ASP A 590 10.72 -14.19 24.73
N ILE A 591 9.73 -13.56 24.08
CA ILE A 591 9.84 -12.18 23.56
C ILE A 591 9.63 -11.18 24.70
N THR A 592 10.54 -10.20 24.80
CA THR A 592 10.38 -9.06 25.71
C THR A 592 9.81 -7.87 24.94
N TYR A 593 8.58 -7.53 25.25
CA TYR A 593 7.91 -6.36 24.67
C TYR A 593 8.22 -5.10 25.50
N MET A 594 8.26 -3.95 24.85
CA MET A 594 8.42 -2.66 25.53
C MET A 594 7.29 -2.39 26.51
N THR A 595 7.63 -1.77 27.63
CA THR A 595 6.64 -1.32 28.61
C THR A 595 6.98 0.09 29.10
N ARG A 596 5.96 0.94 29.18
CA ARG A 596 6.04 2.30 29.74
C ARG A 596 6.51 2.28 31.18
N ALA A 597 6.26 1.20 31.89
CA ALA A 597 6.75 1.02 33.26
C ALA A 597 8.27 1.00 33.37
N ASP A 598 8.99 0.57 32.31
CA ASP A 598 10.46 0.41 32.35
C ASP A 598 11.09 0.46 30.93
N PHE A 599 10.92 1.56 30.23
CA PHE A 599 11.54 1.76 28.92
C PHE A 599 13.05 1.55 28.92
N ALA A 600 13.74 1.91 30.03
CA ALA A 600 15.18 1.81 30.10
C ALA A 600 15.74 0.39 29.97
N ASN A 601 14.97 -0.62 30.39
CA ASN A 601 15.38 -2.02 30.32
C ASN A 601 14.63 -2.81 29.21
N THR A 602 13.62 -2.21 28.58
CA THR A 602 12.82 -2.89 27.55
C THR A 602 12.96 -2.28 26.15
N PHE A 603 13.64 -1.13 26.00
CA PHE A 603 13.92 -0.54 24.69
C PHE A 603 14.80 -1.50 23.85
N PRO A 604 14.42 -1.85 22.61
CA PRO A 604 15.11 -2.81 21.77
C PRO A 604 16.36 -2.19 21.13
N SER A 605 17.53 -2.42 21.75
CA SER A 605 18.82 -1.92 21.23
C SER A 605 19.46 -2.85 20.19
N GLU A 606 19.02 -4.10 20.12
CA GLU A 606 19.55 -5.15 19.23
C GLU A 606 18.39 -5.91 18.56
N ALA A 607 18.65 -6.44 17.37
CA ALA A 607 17.72 -7.30 16.67
C ALA A 607 17.54 -8.65 17.38
N SER A 608 16.40 -9.28 17.20
CA SER A 608 16.09 -10.59 17.75
C SER A 608 17.11 -11.64 17.35
N GLU A 609 17.62 -12.42 18.32
CA GLU A 609 18.56 -13.52 18.07
C GLU A 609 17.86 -14.70 17.37
N ASN A 610 18.63 -15.46 16.56
CA ASN A 610 18.15 -16.69 15.96
C ASN A 610 17.77 -17.73 17.03
N ARG A 611 16.57 -18.31 16.92
CA ARG A 611 16.02 -19.29 17.88
C ARG A 611 15.47 -20.53 17.18
N ALA A 612 15.20 -21.57 17.93
CA ALA A 612 14.55 -22.77 17.40
C ALA A 612 13.04 -22.60 17.39
N MET A 613 12.40 -23.04 16.32
CA MET A 613 10.95 -23.12 16.24
C MET A 613 10.45 -24.27 17.14
N SER A 614 9.47 -23.99 17.96
CA SER A 614 8.84 -24.99 18.82
C SER A 614 8.02 -26.02 18.03
N LYS A 615 7.60 -27.08 18.70
CA LYS A 615 6.75 -28.09 18.08
C LYS A 615 5.36 -27.54 17.75
N GLU A 616 4.83 -26.71 18.61
CA GLU A 616 3.51 -26.05 18.48
C GLU A 616 3.46 -25.22 17.21
N ILE A 617 4.44 -24.35 16.97
CA ILE A 617 4.55 -23.53 15.74
C ILE A 617 4.68 -24.43 14.50
N ARG A 618 5.44 -25.54 14.60
CA ARG A 618 5.58 -26.48 13.47
C ARG A 618 4.27 -27.18 13.14
N ASP A 619 3.50 -27.58 14.17
CA ASP A 619 2.25 -28.29 13.97
C ASP A 619 1.17 -27.43 13.30
N VAL A 620 1.09 -26.13 13.62
CA VAL A 620 0.20 -25.14 12.96
C VAL A 620 0.49 -25.05 11.46
N ASN A 621 1.75 -25.14 11.07
CA ASN A 621 2.16 -25.03 9.67
C ASN A 621 1.99 -26.31 8.85
N LEU A 622 1.65 -27.43 9.50
CA LEU A 622 1.42 -28.72 8.85
C LEU A 622 -0.08 -28.93 8.57
N TYR A 623 -0.71 -27.96 7.90
CA TYR A 623 -2.12 -28.04 7.53
C TYR A 623 -2.43 -29.28 6.66
N SER A 624 -3.58 -29.86 6.90
CA SER A 624 -4.19 -30.89 6.05
C SER A 624 -5.70 -30.81 6.23
N ALA A 625 -6.46 -30.71 5.14
CA ALA A 625 -7.92 -30.67 5.16
C ALA A 625 -8.53 -31.83 5.95
N SER A 626 -7.95 -33.02 5.84
CA SER A 626 -8.37 -34.21 6.62
C SER A 626 -8.16 -34.12 8.14
N LYS A 627 -7.41 -33.10 8.60
CA LYS A 627 -7.17 -32.79 10.01
C LYS A 627 -7.91 -31.55 10.48
N ALA A 628 -8.59 -30.85 9.58
CA ALA A 628 -9.41 -29.71 9.96
C ALA A 628 -10.50 -30.17 10.95
N VAL A 629 -10.61 -29.45 12.07
CA VAL A 629 -11.52 -29.85 13.16
C VAL A 629 -12.97 -29.89 12.67
N ASP A 630 -13.35 -28.93 11.86
CA ASP A 630 -14.69 -28.79 11.31
C ASP A 630 -15.04 -29.98 10.41
N ASP A 631 -14.12 -30.44 9.56
CA ASP A 631 -14.32 -31.58 8.69
C ASP A 631 -14.33 -32.90 9.42
N ILE A 632 -13.59 -33.05 10.53
CA ILE A 632 -13.62 -34.25 11.35
C ILE A 632 -15.01 -34.50 11.92
N ASN A 633 -15.71 -33.46 12.32
CA ASN A 633 -17.03 -33.54 12.91
C ASN A 633 -18.13 -33.48 11.83
N ASP A 634 -17.93 -32.75 10.73
CA ASP A 634 -18.86 -32.52 9.61
C ASP A 634 -20.33 -32.38 10.05
N GLU A 635 -20.54 -31.53 11.07
CA GLU A 635 -21.87 -31.32 11.69
C GLU A 635 -22.76 -30.38 10.89
N ASP A 636 -22.21 -29.70 9.88
CA ASP A 636 -22.93 -28.72 9.08
C ASP A 636 -24.05 -29.35 8.24
N GLN A 637 -25.06 -28.54 7.97
CA GLN A 637 -26.19 -28.97 7.14
C GLN A 637 -25.78 -29.04 5.67
N ALA A 638 -26.21 -30.11 4.99
CA ALA A 638 -26.02 -30.23 3.55
C ALA A 638 -26.69 -29.08 2.81
N VAL A 639 -25.98 -28.50 1.83
CA VAL A 639 -26.46 -27.42 0.97
C VAL A 639 -26.91 -27.94 -0.39
N THR A 640 -27.66 -27.11 -1.12
CA THR A 640 -28.17 -27.44 -2.46
C THR A 640 -27.38 -26.71 -3.51
N PHE A 641 -27.02 -27.39 -4.61
CA PHE A 641 -26.37 -26.82 -5.78
C PHE A 641 -27.14 -27.13 -7.06
N GLY A 642 -27.07 -26.26 -8.07
CA GLY A 642 -27.57 -26.48 -9.42
C GLY A 642 -29.08 -26.59 -9.56
N LYS A 643 -29.84 -26.09 -8.58
CA LYS A 643 -31.31 -26.06 -8.63
C LYS A 643 -31.77 -24.99 -9.64
N ASN A 644 -32.55 -25.39 -10.62
CA ASN A 644 -33.06 -24.45 -11.61
C ASN A 644 -34.24 -23.61 -11.03
N ASN A 645 -33.91 -22.47 -10.42
CA ASN A 645 -34.90 -21.52 -9.89
C ASN A 645 -35.28 -20.43 -10.93
N GLY A 646 -34.56 -20.34 -12.05
CA GLY A 646 -34.80 -19.35 -13.12
C GLY A 646 -34.49 -17.91 -12.68
N LEU A 647 -33.71 -17.72 -11.62
CA LEU A 647 -33.36 -16.40 -11.09
C LEU A 647 -32.19 -15.80 -11.86
N LYS A 648 -32.23 -14.50 -12.09
CA LYS A 648 -31.14 -13.71 -12.66
C LYS A 648 -30.88 -12.48 -11.78
N ILE A 649 -29.67 -12.32 -11.32
CA ILE A 649 -29.25 -11.12 -10.58
C ILE A 649 -28.78 -10.00 -11.51
N ALA A 650 -28.38 -10.35 -12.73
CA ALA A 650 -28.00 -9.39 -13.76
C ALA A 650 -28.37 -9.88 -15.16
N GLU A 651 -28.56 -8.92 -16.06
CA GLU A 651 -28.79 -9.12 -17.51
C GLU A 651 -27.92 -8.11 -18.28
N ASN A 652 -27.15 -8.60 -19.25
CA ASN A 652 -26.24 -7.77 -20.06
C ASN A 652 -25.29 -6.92 -19.24
N GLY A 653 -24.83 -7.42 -18.09
CA GLY A 653 -23.89 -6.72 -17.18
C GLY A 653 -24.53 -5.67 -16.28
N VAL A 654 -25.86 -5.55 -16.27
CA VAL A 654 -26.60 -4.61 -15.40
C VAL A 654 -27.40 -5.41 -14.38
N PRO A 655 -27.34 -5.07 -13.08
CA PRO A 655 -28.17 -5.73 -12.06
C PRO A 655 -29.66 -5.62 -12.37
N THR A 656 -30.40 -6.72 -12.18
CA THR A 656 -31.86 -6.74 -12.17
C THR A 656 -32.40 -6.09 -10.88
N GLU A 657 -33.74 -5.97 -10.78
CA GLU A 657 -34.39 -5.54 -9.52
C GLU A 657 -33.95 -6.44 -8.35
N LEU A 658 -33.88 -7.76 -8.55
CA LEU A 658 -33.35 -8.71 -7.57
C LEU A 658 -31.89 -8.43 -7.25
N GLY A 659 -31.06 -8.18 -8.26
CA GLY A 659 -29.65 -7.85 -8.05
C GLY A 659 -29.43 -6.60 -7.22
N TYR A 660 -30.16 -5.52 -7.50
CA TYR A 660 -30.08 -4.29 -6.67
C TYR A 660 -30.58 -4.51 -5.24
N LYS A 661 -31.65 -5.31 -5.06
CA LYS A 661 -32.15 -5.66 -3.74
C LYS A 661 -31.10 -6.42 -2.91
N LEU A 662 -30.49 -7.43 -3.51
CA LEU A 662 -29.43 -8.24 -2.87
C LEU A 662 -28.13 -7.45 -2.65
N GLY A 663 -27.81 -6.50 -3.52
CA GLY A 663 -26.66 -5.61 -3.35
C GLY A 663 -26.87 -4.58 -2.23
N LYS A 664 -28.12 -4.25 -1.89
CA LYS A 664 -28.47 -3.42 -0.75
C LYS A 664 -28.44 -4.19 0.58
N ASP A 665 -28.91 -5.43 0.57
CA ASP A 665 -29.14 -6.22 1.78
C ASP A 665 -28.46 -7.59 1.65
N TYR A 666 -27.34 -7.73 2.38
CA TYR A 666 -26.58 -8.99 2.45
C TYR A 666 -27.39 -10.12 3.10
N ASP A 667 -28.29 -9.80 4.04
CA ASP A 667 -29.03 -10.78 4.83
C ASP A 667 -30.41 -11.10 4.26
N ASP A 668 -30.76 -10.58 3.06
CA ASP A 668 -32.02 -10.89 2.40
C ASP A 668 -32.17 -12.40 2.16
N PRO A 669 -33.32 -13.01 2.60
CA PRO A 669 -33.50 -14.46 2.49
C PRO A 669 -33.51 -15.02 1.07
N GLN A 670 -33.74 -14.19 0.05
CA GLN A 670 -33.67 -14.60 -1.37
C GLN A 670 -32.27 -15.00 -1.83
N TRP A 671 -31.22 -14.64 -1.07
CA TRP A 671 -29.87 -15.14 -1.31
C TRP A 671 -29.84 -16.67 -1.37
N ASN A 672 -30.59 -17.38 -0.49
CA ASN A 672 -30.61 -18.83 -0.49
C ASN A 672 -31.07 -19.41 -1.82
N ASP A 673 -32.15 -18.86 -2.39
CA ASP A 673 -32.67 -19.34 -3.68
C ASP A 673 -31.73 -19.07 -4.86
N VAL A 674 -30.99 -17.95 -4.81
CA VAL A 674 -29.95 -17.60 -5.82
C VAL A 674 -28.77 -18.54 -5.72
N LEU A 675 -28.26 -18.77 -4.50
CA LEU A 675 -27.12 -19.64 -4.25
C LEU A 675 -27.43 -21.12 -4.56
N ASP A 676 -28.65 -21.59 -4.28
CA ASP A 676 -29.12 -22.94 -4.65
C ASP A 676 -29.02 -23.21 -6.15
N GLN A 677 -29.12 -22.14 -6.99
CA GLN A 677 -29.08 -22.24 -8.44
C GLN A 677 -27.65 -22.41 -8.97
N ILE A 678 -26.63 -21.94 -8.25
CA ILE A 678 -25.24 -22.00 -8.68
C ILE A 678 -24.75 -23.45 -8.53
N THR A 679 -24.01 -23.94 -9.51
CA THR A 679 -23.39 -25.27 -9.42
C THR A 679 -22.13 -25.23 -8.54
N LYS A 680 -21.77 -26.34 -7.93
CA LYS A 680 -20.54 -26.47 -7.12
C LYS A 680 -19.30 -26.14 -7.96
N ASP A 681 -19.25 -26.58 -9.22
CA ASP A 681 -18.14 -26.29 -10.13
C ASP A 681 -18.01 -24.78 -10.43
N GLU A 682 -19.13 -24.05 -10.65
CA GLU A 682 -19.10 -22.59 -10.82
C GLU A 682 -18.59 -21.87 -9.56
N MET A 683 -18.96 -22.36 -8.35
CA MET A 683 -18.49 -21.78 -7.10
C MET A 683 -16.99 -22.02 -6.91
N ILE A 684 -16.49 -23.25 -7.14
CA ILE A 684 -15.05 -23.58 -7.09
C ILE A 684 -14.27 -22.73 -8.09
N ASP A 685 -14.75 -22.64 -9.33
CA ASP A 685 -14.10 -21.89 -10.39
C ASP A 685 -14.00 -20.39 -10.06
N THR A 686 -15.05 -19.82 -9.46
CA THR A 686 -15.06 -18.41 -9.01
C THR A 686 -14.05 -18.18 -7.90
N THR A 687 -13.96 -19.07 -6.92
CA THR A 687 -13.06 -18.92 -5.77
C THR A 687 -11.59 -19.07 -6.16
N LEU A 688 -11.26 -20.00 -7.04
CA LEU A 688 -9.87 -20.27 -7.43
C LEU A 688 -9.26 -19.27 -8.41
N HIS A 689 -10.04 -18.50 -9.16
CA HIS A 689 -9.51 -17.71 -10.27
C HIS A 689 -9.71 -16.19 -10.08
N GLY A 690 -9.06 -15.64 -9.03
CA GLY A 690 -9.12 -14.23 -8.66
C GLY A 690 -8.07 -13.31 -9.29
N TYR A 691 -7.16 -13.83 -10.15
CA TYR A 691 -6.12 -12.99 -10.74
C TYR A 691 -6.70 -12.01 -11.76
N VAL A 692 -6.59 -10.70 -11.49
CA VAL A 692 -7.11 -9.53 -12.25
C VAL A 692 -8.56 -9.66 -12.71
N LYS A 693 -9.35 -10.47 -12.01
CA LYS A 693 -10.76 -10.72 -12.33
C LYS A 693 -11.50 -11.39 -11.18
N ASN A 694 -12.83 -11.30 -11.25
CA ASN A 694 -13.72 -12.22 -10.59
C ASN A 694 -14.62 -12.85 -11.69
N LYS A 695 -14.68 -14.17 -11.78
CA LYS A 695 -15.30 -14.87 -12.90
C LYS A 695 -16.82 -14.64 -13.03
N ALA A 696 -17.33 -14.83 -14.24
CA ALA A 696 -18.77 -14.88 -14.49
C ALA A 696 -19.39 -16.11 -13.81
N ILE A 697 -20.66 -15.98 -13.40
CA ILE A 697 -21.49 -17.09 -12.92
C ILE A 697 -22.73 -17.10 -13.80
N ASP A 698 -22.69 -17.91 -14.86
CA ASP A 698 -23.67 -17.90 -15.92
C ASP A 698 -25.07 -18.35 -15.45
N SER A 699 -25.12 -19.28 -14.49
CA SER A 699 -26.35 -19.76 -13.89
C SER A 699 -27.26 -18.65 -13.36
N ILE A 700 -26.65 -17.60 -12.73
CA ILE A 700 -27.39 -16.46 -12.16
C ILE A 700 -27.21 -15.15 -12.96
N GLY A 701 -26.41 -15.17 -14.03
CA GLY A 701 -26.19 -14.00 -14.90
C GLY A 701 -25.19 -12.97 -14.34
N LYS A 702 -24.37 -13.32 -13.31
CA LYS A 702 -23.29 -12.44 -12.85
C LYS A 702 -22.25 -12.29 -13.95
N PRO A 703 -21.90 -11.06 -14.37
CA PRO A 703 -20.85 -10.88 -15.37
C PRO A 703 -19.45 -11.16 -14.77
N LYS A 704 -18.47 -11.41 -15.64
CA LYS A 704 -17.05 -11.30 -15.27
C LYS A 704 -16.77 -9.84 -14.90
N THR A 705 -15.99 -9.63 -13.85
CA THR A 705 -15.43 -8.33 -13.51
C THR A 705 -13.92 -8.28 -13.82
N THR A 706 -13.37 -7.10 -13.89
CA THR A 706 -11.94 -6.86 -14.15
C THR A 706 -11.36 -5.96 -13.08
N GLU A 707 -10.21 -6.34 -12.54
CA GLU A 707 -9.56 -5.66 -11.44
C GLU A 707 -8.08 -5.41 -11.79
N PHE A 708 -7.51 -4.29 -11.29
CA PHE A 708 -6.10 -3.96 -11.51
C PHE A 708 -5.51 -3.19 -10.33
N ASP A 709 -4.17 -3.12 -10.29
CA ASP A 709 -3.44 -2.28 -9.36
C ASP A 709 -3.79 -0.80 -9.55
N GLY A 710 -3.66 -0.01 -8.47
CA GLY A 710 -4.01 1.36 -8.59
C GLY A 710 -3.94 2.29 -7.39
N PRO A 711 -2.99 2.17 -6.40
CA PRO A 711 -2.93 3.21 -5.37
C PRO A 711 -2.52 4.57 -5.94
N ALA A 712 -1.42 4.68 -6.69
CA ALA A 712 -0.98 5.95 -7.27
C ALA A 712 -1.48 6.19 -8.70
N GLN A 713 -1.95 5.14 -9.40
CA GLN A 713 -2.46 5.25 -10.78
C GLN A 713 -3.34 4.06 -11.11
N VAL A 714 -4.53 4.28 -11.58
CA VAL A 714 -5.40 3.21 -12.09
C VAL A 714 -4.70 2.45 -13.21
N GLY A 715 -4.58 1.13 -13.07
CA GLY A 715 -3.89 0.30 -14.06
C GLY A 715 -2.37 0.50 -14.07
N SER A 716 -1.76 0.73 -12.94
CA SER A 716 -0.33 1.05 -12.79
C SER A 716 0.59 -0.08 -13.24
N PHE A 717 0.21 -1.33 -13.02
CA PHE A 717 1.04 -2.50 -13.28
C PHE A 717 0.40 -3.43 -14.30
N ASN A 718 1.09 -3.70 -15.41
CA ASN A 718 0.71 -4.62 -16.49
C ASN A 718 -0.68 -4.40 -17.10
N ALA A 719 -1.32 -3.27 -16.88
CA ALA A 719 -2.63 -2.97 -17.45
C ALA A 719 -2.53 -2.40 -18.87
N ALA A 720 -3.53 -2.72 -19.67
CA ALA A 720 -3.64 -2.22 -21.05
C ALA A 720 -4.10 -0.76 -21.13
N LYS A 721 -4.84 -0.32 -20.14
CA LYS A 721 -5.38 1.03 -20.01
C LYS A 721 -5.05 1.56 -18.65
N TYR A 722 -4.79 2.86 -18.55
CA TYR A 722 -4.33 3.48 -17.32
C TYR A 722 -4.87 4.89 -17.18
N GLY A 723 -4.90 5.35 -15.93
CA GLY A 723 -5.33 6.67 -15.52
C GLY A 723 -4.19 7.68 -15.40
N ILE A 724 -4.40 8.69 -14.58
CA ILE A 724 -3.41 9.72 -14.20
C ILE A 724 -2.50 9.17 -13.09
N GLY A 725 -1.23 9.51 -13.11
CA GLY A 725 -0.31 9.32 -12.00
C GLY A 725 -0.46 10.45 -10.97
N TYR A 726 -0.84 10.09 -9.75
CA TYR A 726 -1.02 11.01 -8.63
C TYR A 726 0.22 11.08 -7.74
N PRO A 727 0.40 12.16 -6.97
CA PRO A 727 1.32 12.16 -5.85
C PRO A 727 1.08 10.95 -4.95
N ASN A 728 2.12 10.45 -4.30
CA ASN A 728 2.01 9.22 -3.49
C ASN A 728 1.06 9.38 -2.28
N ALA A 729 0.70 8.25 -1.65
CA ALA A 729 -0.25 8.23 -0.54
C ALA A 729 0.22 9.05 0.67
N THR A 730 1.53 9.10 0.92
CA THR A 730 2.12 9.95 1.97
C THR A 730 1.82 11.43 1.73
N VAL A 731 1.99 11.92 0.50
CA VAL A 731 1.66 13.33 0.14
C VAL A 731 0.16 13.61 0.30
N LEU A 732 -0.71 12.66 -0.09
CA LEU A 732 -2.15 12.79 0.16
C LEU A 732 -2.46 12.87 1.65
N ALA A 733 -1.82 12.06 2.48
CA ALA A 733 -2.00 12.08 3.93
C ALA A 733 -1.48 13.38 4.58
N GLN A 734 -0.34 13.91 4.09
CA GLN A 734 0.23 15.20 4.51
C GLN A 734 -0.74 16.37 4.34
N THR A 735 -1.76 16.24 3.49
CA THR A 735 -2.81 17.26 3.35
C THR A 735 -3.69 17.37 4.60
N PHE A 736 -3.84 16.33 5.41
CA PHE A 736 -4.82 16.24 6.52
C PHE A 736 -6.23 16.68 6.09
N TYR A 737 -6.61 16.37 4.85
CA TYR A 737 -7.83 16.86 4.24
C TYR A 737 -8.74 15.72 3.76
N LYS A 738 -9.73 15.37 4.60
CA LYS A 738 -10.67 14.25 4.37
C LYS A 738 -11.42 14.38 3.04
N ASP A 739 -11.91 15.59 2.72
CA ASP A 739 -12.68 15.83 1.50
C ASP A 739 -11.82 15.67 0.24
N LEU A 740 -10.53 16.04 0.30
CA LEU A 740 -9.61 15.83 -0.81
C LEU A 740 -9.35 14.34 -1.05
N SER A 741 -9.24 13.55 0.03
CA SER A 741 -9.12 12.10 -0.06
C SER A 741 -10.39 11.45 -0.66
N TYR A 742 -11.58 11.96 -0.32
CA TYR A 742 -12.83 11.53 -0.94
C TYR A 742 -12.88 11.84 -2.45
N GLU A 743 -12.51 13.07 -2.84
CA GLU A 743 -12.45 13.44 -4.27
C GLU A 743 -11.40 12.63 -5.02
N TYR A 744 -10.26 12.30 -4.37
CA TYR A 744 -9.26 11.40 -4.92
C TYR A 744 -9.84 10.01 -5.21
N GLY A 745 -10.50 9.40 -4.24
CA GLY A 745 -11.18 8.10 -4.43
C GLY A 745 -12.23 8.15 -5.53
N LYS A 746 -13.02 9.20 -5.57
CA LYS A 746 -14.05 9.44 -6.60
C LYS A 746 -13.43 9.53 -8.00
N GLN A 747 -12.32 10.23 -8.13
CA GLN A 747 -11.61 10.37 -9.41
C GLN A 747 -10.98 9.04 -9.85
N LEU A 748 -10.34 8.30 -8.93
CA LEU A 748 -9.88 6.92 -9.22
C LEU A 748 -11.02 6.03 -9.71
N GLY A 749 -12.21 6.14 -9.09
CA GLY A 749 -13.40 5.41 -9.54
C GLY A 749 -13.84 5.78 -10.96
N LEU A 750 -13.83 7.07 -11.32
CA LEU A 750 -14.14 7.53 -12.69
C LEU A 750 -13.13 7.00 -13.71
N GLU A 751 -11.86 7.05 -13.37
CA GLU A 751 -10.77 6.55 -14.22
C GLU A 751 -10.86 5.03 -14.40
N ALA A 752 -11.11 4.28 -13.32
CA ALA A 752 -11.31 2.83 -13.36
C ALA A 752 -12.47 2.45 -14.30
N VAL A 753 -13.62 3.12 -14.16
CA VAL A 753 -14.79 2.89 -15.06
C VAL A 753 -14.42 3.21 -16.51
N SER A 754 -13.69 4.30 -16.77
CA SER A 754 -13.24 4.67 -18.12
C SER A 754 -12.27 3.63 -18.71
N CYS A 755 -11.42 3.04 -17.87
CA CYS A 755 -10.54 1.94 -18.24
C CYS A 755 -11.28 0.61 -18.43
N GLY A 756 -12.51 0.48 -17.93
CA GLY A 756 -13.30 -0.74 -17.95
C GLY A 756 -13.01 -1.68 -16.78
N TYR A 757 -12.54 -1.13 -15.65
CA TYR A 757 -12.24 -1.88 -14.44
C TYR A 757 -13.38 -1.73 -13.42
N ASP A 758 -13.72 -2.82 -12.76
CA ASP A 758 -14.77 -2.89 -11.74
C ASP A 758 -14.20 -2.77 -10.32
N GLY A 759 -12.91 -3.09 -10.14
CA GLY A 759 -12.22 -3.04 -8.86
C GLY A 759 -10.74 -2.66 -8.98
N LEU A 760 -10.17 -2.20 -7.86
CA LEU A 760 -8.76 -1.81 -7.74
C LEU A 760 -8.11 -2.53 -6.56
N TYR A 761 -6.85 -2.96 -6.71
CA TYR A 761 -6.02 -3.45 -5.62
C TYR A 761 -5.38 -2.25 -4.89
N ALA A 762 -6.18 -1.58 -4.09
CA ALA A 762 -5.89 -0.31 -3.40
C ALA A 762 -6.97 -0.03 -2.33
N PRO A 763 -6.74 0.95 -1.40
CA PRO A 763 -5.46 1.55 -1.07
C PRO A 763 -4.57 0.62 -0.23
N GLY A 764 -3.26 0.94 -0.15
CA GLY A 764 -2.37 0.36 0.85
C GLY A 764 -2.59 1.07 2.19
N MET A 765 -2.85 0.32 3.28
CA MET A 765 -3.21 0.90 4.58
C MET A 765 -2.37 0.35 5.74
N ASN A 766 -1.21 -0.21 5.45
CA ASN A 766 -0.22 -0.55 6.47
C ASN A 766 0.41 0.71 7.05
N LEU A 767 1.12 0.61 8.18
CA LEU A 767 1.72 1.76 8.84
C LEU A 767 3.18 1.97 8.40
N HIS A 768 3.65 3.20 8.50
CA HIS A 768 5.08 3.51 8.49
C HIS A 768 5.70 3.11 9.83
N ARG A 769 5.82 1.78 10.07
CA ARG A 769 6.43 1.23 11.28
C ARG A 769 7.91 1.62 11.40
N SER A 770 8.55 1.76 10.25
CA SER A 770 9.96 2.13 10.12
C SER A 770 10.16 2.97 8.86
N PRO A 771 11.02 3.99 8.86
CA PRO A 771 11.34 4.78 7.66
C PRO A 771 12.00 3.93 6.56
N PHE A 772 12.54 2.77 6.92
CA PHE A 772 13.20 1.86 6.00
C PHE A 772 12.24 0.96 5.22
N GLY A 773 10.94 0.97 5.51
CA GLY A 773 9.93 0.18 4.80
C GLY A 773 9.85 0.52 3.31
N GLY A 774 10.02 -0.48 2.44
CA GLY A 774 10.10 -0.28 0.99
C GLY A 774 8.81 0.23 0.36
N ARG A 775 7.65 -0.08 0.93
CA ARG A 775 6.33 0.33 0.44
C ARG A 775 5.71 1.51 1.18
N ASN A 776 6.46 2.21 2.05
CA ASN A 776 5.94 3.39 2.75
C ASN A 776 5.37 4.43 1.77
N TYR A 777 5.93 4.56 0.56
CA TYR A 777 5.44 5.49 -0.45
C TYR A 777 3.96 5.29 -0.85
N GLU A 778 3.44 4.06 -0.74
CA GLU A 778 2.03 3.74 -1.04
C GLU A 778 1.15 3.65 0.21
N TYR A 779 1.74 3.83 1.41
CA TYR A 779 1.06 3.91 2.69
C TYR A 779 0.94 5.36 3.15
N TYR A 780 0.14 5.62 4.18
CA TYR A 780 -0.24 6.99 4.52
C TYR A 780 0.61 7.61 5.63
N SER A 781 0.90 6.87 6.73
CA SER A 781 1.44 7.46 7.96
C SER A 781 1.90 6.41 8.97
N GLU A 782 2.68 6.86 9.97
CA GLU A 782 2.93 6.11 11.21
C GLU A 782 1.69 6.05 12.12
N ASP A 783 0.71 6.94 11.94
CA ASP A 783 -0.49 7.01 12.77
C ASP A 783 -1.64 6.18 12.20
N PRO A 784 -2.24 5.25 13.00
CA PRO A 784 -3.31 4.37 12.53
C PRO A 784 -4.64 5.09 12.28
N TYR A 785 -4.92 6.22 12.97
CA TYR A 785 -6.16 6.97 12.76
C TYR A 785 -6.09 7.77 11.46
N LEU A 786 -4.99 8.51 11.24
CA LEU A 786 -4.78 9.26 10.00
C LEU A 786 -4.81 8.31 8.79
N THR A 787 -4.06 7.20 8.84
CA THR A 787 -4.07 6.16 7.80
C THR A 787 -5.49 5.64 7.54
N GLY A 788 -6.20 5.29 8.60
CA GLY A 788 -7.56 4.73 8.54
C GLY A 788 -8.56 5.70 7.92
N ILE A 789 -8.58 6.94 8.35
CA ILE A 789 -9.54 7.95 7.88
C ILE A 789 -9.24 8.38 6.44
N MET A 790 -7.99 8.65 6.08
CA MET A 790 -7.65 9.02 4.71
C MET A 790 -7.99 7.89 3.73
N GLY A 791 -7.65 6.64 4.09
CA GLY A 791 -8.05 5.46 3.31
C GLY A 791 -9.57 5.27 3.23
N ALA A 792 -10.31 5.43 4.34
CA ALA A 792 -11.76 5.29 4.36
C ALA A 792 -12.47 6.27 3.43
N TYR A 793 -12.04 7.53 3.39
CA TYR A 793 -12.61 8.53 2.49
C TYR A 793 -12.27 8.23 1.01
N THR A 794 -11.06 7.74 0.71
CA THR A 794 -10.70 7.24 -0.64
C THR A 794 -11.65 6.11 -1.07
N ILE A 795 -11.86 5.10 -0.21
CA ILE A 795 -12.74 3.96 -0.49
C ILE A 795 -14.18 4.41 -0.75
N LYS A 796 -14.69 5.29 0.10
CA LYS A 796 -16.04 5.85 -0.02
C LYS A 796 -16.25 6.58 -1.35
N GLY A 797 -15.25 7.35 -1.80
CA GLY A 797 -15.26 8.04 -3.08
C GLY A 797 -15.35 7.08 -4.26
N ALA A 798 -14.53 6.02 -4.28
CA ALA A 798 -14.50 5.01 -5.35
C ALA A 798 -15.81 4.21 -5.41
N LEU A 799 -16.35 3.78 -4.26
CA LEU A 799 -17.61 3.06 -4.18
C LEU A 799 -18.78 3.86 -4.75
N ASN A 800 -18.81 5.18 -4.59
CA ASN A 800 -19.83 6.05 -5.17
C ASN A 800 -19.78 6.09 -6.71
N LYS A 801 -18.71 5.58 -7.33
CA LYS A 801 -18.60 5.37 -8.79
C LYS A 801 -18.81 3.91 -9.20
N GLY A 802 -19.10 3.04 -8.24
CA GLY A 802 -19.35 1.61 -8.47
C GLY A 802 -18.08 0.79 -8.60
N VAL A 803 -16.97 1.30 -8.08
CA VAL A 803 -15.67 0.62 -8.07
C VAL A 803 -15.35 0.22 -6.63
N TYR A 804 -15.22 -1.09 -6.40
CA TYR A 804 -14.77 -1.61 -5.11
C TYR A 804 -13.25 -1.66 -5.04
N MET A 805 -12.73 -1.55 -3.82
CA MET A 805 -11.29 -1.50 -3.59
C MET A 805 -10.88 -2.66 -2.68
N TYR A 806 -9.93 -3.48 -3.15
CA TYR A 806 -9.27 -4.51 -2.34
C TYR A 806 -8.20 -3.84 -1.48
N ILE A 807 -8.60 -3.49 -0.26
CA ILE A 807 -7.74 -2.82 0.70
C ILE A 807 -6.63 -3.74 1.13
N LYS A 808 -5.40 -3.25 1.12
CA LYS A 808 -4.20 -4.08 1.31
C LYS A 808 -3.24 -3.45 2.31
N HIS A 809 -2.40 -4.25 2.97
CA HIS A 809 -2.41 -5.70 3.03
C HIS A 809 -2.78 -6.11 4.46
N LEU A 810 -3.86 -6.83 4.64
CA LEU A 810 -4.40 -7.21 5.95
C LEU A 810 -3.69 -8.45 6.48
N ALA A 811 -2.82 -8.36 7.50
CA ALA A 811 -2.23 -7.24 8.24
C ALA A 811 -0.76 -7.54 8.60
N LEU A 812 -0.10 -6.60 9.30
CA LEU A 812 1.31 -6.73 9.74
C LEU A 812 2.32 -6.86 8.59
N TYR A 813 2.12 -6.08 7.53
CA TYR A 813 2.96 -6.09 6.33
C TYR A 813 3.70 -4.75 6.19
N GLU A 814 4.58 -4.45 7.16
CA GLU A 814 5.32 -3.19 7.24
C GLU A 814 6.79 -3.33 6.80
N GLN A 815 7.17 -4.49 6.21
CA GLN A 815 8.48 -4.68 5.60
C GLN A 815 8.42 -5.59 4.37
N GLU A 816 9.34 -5.37 3.43
CA GLU A 816 9.44 -6.11 2.18
C GLU A 816 10.38 -7.31 2.27
N ASN A 817 11.43 -7.19 3.08
CA ASN A 817 12.41 -8.26 3.18
C ASN A 817 11.84 -9.48 3.88
N CYS A 818 12.05 -10.64 3.26
CA CYS A 818 11.54 -11.94 3.73
C CYS A 818 10.01 -12.00 3.87
N ARG A 819 9.25 -11.13 3.18
CA ARG A 819 7.79 -11.00 3.30
C ARG A 819 7.02 -12.30 3.10
N ASP A 820 7.51 -13.19 2.23
CA ASP A 820 6.86 -14.46 1.89
C ASP A 820 6.82 -15.40 3.09
N GLY A 821 5.69 -15.42 3.81
CA GLY A 821 5.49 -16.27 4.98
C GLY A 821 6.33 -15.88 6.21
N LEU A 822 6.77 -14.63 6.29
CA LEU A 822 7.44 -14.07 7.47
C LEU A 822 6.57 -14.23 8.71
N TYR A 823 7.09 -14.84 9.77
CA TYR A 823 6.40 -14.92 11.07
C TYR A 823 6.49 -13.55 11.76
N THR A 824 5.36 -12.98 12.16
CA THR A 824 5.31 -11.69 12.86
C THR A 824 4.74 -11.90 14.26
N TRP A 825 5.53 -11.61 15.30
CA TRP A 825 5.15 -11.76 16.69
C TRP A 825 4.85 -10.40 17.31
N ILE A 826 3.69 -10.29 17.97
CA ILE A 826 3.17 -8.99 18.45
C ILE A 826 2.20 -9.21 19.61
N THR A 827 2.03 -8.24 20.50
CA THR A 827 0.96 -8.28 21.49
C THR A 827 -0.41 -8.07 20.82
N GLU A 828 -1.48 -8.67 21.38
CA GLU A 828 -2.83 -8.42 20.84
C GLU A 828 -3.25 -6.96 20.99
N GLN A 829 -2.78 -6.26 22.03
CA GLN A 829 -3.01 -4.83 22.19
C GLN A 829 -2.45 -4.03 21.02
N ALA A 830 -1.17 -4.19 20.70
CA ALA A 830 -0.55 -3.49 19.58
C ALA A 830 -1.18 -3.86 18.23
N LEU A 831 -1.49 -5.14 18.02
CA LEU A 831 -2.18 -5.60 16.84
C LEU A 831 -3.49 -4.85 16.62
N ARG A 832 -4.34 -4.74 17.66
CA ARG A 832 -5.67 -4.09 17.58
C ARG A 832 -5.61 -2.58 17.50
N GLU A 833 -4.77 -1.94 18.34
CA GLU A 833 -4.74 -0.48 18.47
C GLU A 833 -3.93 0.23 17.37
N ASN A 834 -2.95 -0.46 16.78
CA ASN A 834 -2.13 0.08 15.70
C ASN A 834 -2.48 -0.57 14.35
N TYR A 835 -2.19 -1.84 14.17
CA TYR A 835 -2.12 -2.47 12.84
C TYR A 835 -3.46 -2.91 12.25
N LEU A 836 -4.47 -3.16 13.08
CA LEU A 836 -5.85 -3.46 12.64
C LEU A 836 -6.75 -2.23 12.59
N LYS A 837 -6.43 -1.16 13.32
CA LYS A 837 -7.27 0.04 13.38
C LYS A 837 -7.51 0.70 12.01
N PRO A 838 -6.53 0.86 11.10
CA PRO A 838 -6.79 1.41 9.78
C PRO A 838 -7.82 0.60 8.99
N PHE A 839 -7.71 -0.71 9.03
CA PHE A 839 -8.63 -1.63 8.33
C PHE A 839 -10.03 -1.63 8.96
N LYS A 840 -10.13 -1.51 10.29
CA LYS A 840 -11.42 -1.31 10.97
C LYS A 840 -12.13 -0.05 10.47
N LEU A 841 -11.41 1.06 10.40
CA LEU A 841 -11.95 2.33 9.91
C LEU A 841 -12.33 2.25 8.41
N ALA A 842 -11.59 1.51 7.60
CA ALA A 842 -11.96 1.25 6.22
C ALA A 842 -13.32 0.55 6.09
N VAL A 843 -13.62 -0.41 6.97
CA VAL A 843 -14.93 -1.08 7.02
C VAL A 843 -16.02 -0.14 7.52
N GLN A 844 -15.82 0.46 8.70
CA GLN A 844 -16.86 1.14 9.45
C GLN A 844 -17.14 2.57 8.98
N GLU A 845 -16.11 3.28 8.52
CA GLU A 845 -16.22 4.65 8.00
C GLU A 845 -16.20 4.70 6.46
N GLY A 846 -15.43 3.81 5.82
CA GLY A 846 -15.29 3.75 4.36
C GLY A 846 -16.35 2.91 3.64
N GLY A 847 -17.01 1.99 4.35
CA GLY A 847 -17.95 1.03 3.77
C GLY A 847 -17.27 0.00 2.86
N ALA A 848 -16.04 -0.40 3.18
CA ALA A 848 -15.26 -1.35 2.40
C ALA A 848 -15.98 -2.69 2.19
N THR A 849 -15.90 -3.21 0.96
CA THR A 849 -16.47 -4.52 0.58
C THR A 849 -15.45 -5.46 -0.06
N ALA A 850 -14.16 -5.12 -0.02
CA ALA A 850 -13.10 -6.00 -0.50
C ALA A 850 -11.81 -5.80 0.29
N PHE A 851 -11.09 -6.90 0.56
CA PHE A 851 -9.79 -6.91 1.23
C PHE A 851 -8.81 -7.82 0.50
N MET A 852 -7.53 -7.46 0.57
CA MET A 852 -6.41 -8.34 0.19
C MET A 852 -5.61 -8.68 1.45
N THR A 853 -5.45 -9.99 1.71
CA THR A 853 -4.65 -10.49 2.83
C THR A 853 -3.16 -10.40 2.51
N SER A 854 -2.33 -10.28 3.54
CA SER A 854 -0.89 -10.10 3.38
C SER A 854 -0.13 -11.41 3.14
N TYR A 855 1.12 -11.29 2.67
CA TYR A 855 2.05 -12.43 2.50
C TYR A 855 2.49 -13.06 3.81
N ASN A 856 2.70 -12.24 4.86
CA ASN A 856 3.26 -12.67 6.12
C ASN A 856 2.27 -13.50 6.96
N ARG A 857 2.79 -14.04 8.06
CA ARG A 857 2.02 -14.71 9.10
C ARG A 857 1.75 -13.73 10.24
N ILE A 858 0.64 -13.93 10.91
CA ILE A 858 0.30 -13.29 12.20
C ILE A 858 0.56 -14.35 13.27
N GLY A 859 1.55 -14.14 14.13
CA GLY A 859 2.10 -15.23 14.91
C GLY A 859 2.62 -16.34 14.00
N ALA A 860 2.07 -17.53 14.10
CA ALA A 860 2.45 -18.69 13.30
C ALA A 860 1.58 -18.91 12.05
N THR A 861 0.39 -18.32 11.97
CA THR A 861 -0.60 -18.60 10.92
C THR A 861 -0.56 -17.56 9.81
N TRP A 862 -0.52 -17.99 8.54
CA TRP A 862 -0.60 -17.09 7.41
C TRP A 862 -1.87 -16.21 7.47
N ALA A 863 -1.74 -14.90 7.24
CA ALA A 863 -2.83 -13.94 7.36
C ALA A 863 -4.07 -14.33 6.52
N GLY A 864 -3.87 -14.87 5.30
CA GLY A 864 -4.94 -15.32 4.41
C GLY A 864 -5.68 -16.59 4.87
N ALA A 865 -5.20 -17.24 5.94
CA ALA A 865 -5.81 -18.42 6.53
C ALA A 865 -5.96 -18.29 8.05
N ASN A 866 -5.87 -17.07 8.59
CA ASN A 866 -6.04 -16.82 10.03
C ASN A 866 -7.52 -16.65 10.36
N LYS A 867 -8.12 -17.66 10.99
CA LYS A 867 -9.55 -17.70 11.32
C LYS A 867 -9.95 -16.58 12.30
N ASP A 868 -9.12 -16.29 13.30
CA ASP A 868 -9.38 -15.24 14.28
C ASP A 868 -9.40 -13.87 13.63
N LEU A 869 -8.53 -13.64 12.64
CA LEU A 869 -8.54 -12.41 11.85
C LEU A 869 -9.76 -12.32 10.94
N LEU A 870 -9.99 -13.33 10.09
CA LEU A 870 -10.96 -13.24 8.98
C LEU A 870 -12.40 -13.47 9.46
N GLU A 871 -12.65 -14.57 10.20
CA GLU A 871 -13.97 -14.89 10.74
C GLU A 871 -14.24 -14.15 12.04
N GLY A 872 -13.26 -14.10 12.93
CA GLY A 872 -13.42 -13.53 14.26
C GLY A 872 -13.53 -12.02 14.24
N VAL A 873 -12.50 -11.34 13.75
CA VAL A 873 -12.40 -9.89 13.80
C VAL A 873 -13.08 -9.23 12.61
N LEU A 874 -12.65 -9.55 11.38
CA LEU A 874 -13.12 -8.85 10.18
C LEU A 874 -14.63 -9.03 9.96
N LYS A 875 -15.08 -10.29 9.86
CA LYS A 875 -16.50 -10.60 9.63
C LYS A 875 -17.34 -10.51 10.90
N GLY A 876 -16.80 -11.03 12.02
CA GLY A 876 -17.49 -11.12 13.28
C GLY A 876 -17.61 -9.77 13.98
N GLU A 877 -16.52 -9.22 14.48
CA GLU A 877 -16.53 -7.99 15.28
C GLU A 877 -16.90 -6.78 14.42
N TRP A 878 -16.25 -6.57 13.26
CA TRP A 878 -16.46 -5.38 12.44
C TRP A 878 -17.66 -5.46 11.49
N GLY A 879 -18.24 -6.65 11.33
CA GLY A 879 -19.40 -6.84 10.48
C GLY A 879 -19.13 -6.77 8.98
N PHE A 880 -17.90 -6.97 8.55
CA PHE A 880 -17.52 -6.93 7.14
C PHE A 880 -18.29 -7.93 6.29
N ARG A 881 -18.73 -7.49 5.10
CA ARG A 881 -19.38 -8.29 4.07
C ARG A 881 -18.77 -7.94 2.71
N GLY A 882 -18.20 -8.94 2.01
CA GLY A 882 -17.59 -8.74 0.70
C GLY A 882 -16.41 -9.69 0.43
N SER A 883 -15.67 -9.45 -0.64
CA SER A 883 -14.59 -10.32 -1.09
C SER A 883 -13.33 -10.20 -0.23
N ILE A 884 -12.71 -11.34 0.07
CA ILE A 884 -11.39 -11.44 0.71
C ILE A 884 -10.47 -12.22 -0.24
N ILE A 885 -9.61 -11.47 -0.95
CA ILE A 885 -8.63 -12.05 -1.87
C ILE A 885 -7.28 -12.26 -1.17
N THR A 886 -6.51 -13.25 -1.59
CA THR A 886 -5.11 -13.38 -1.19
C THR A 886 -4.26 -12.32 -1.87
N ASP A 887 -3.06 -12.02 -1.37
CA ASP A 887 -2.02 -11.42 -2.19
C ASP A 887 -1.61 -12.41 -3.30
N TYR A 888 -0.73 -11.98 -4.24
CA TYR A 888 -0.38 -12.80 -5.39
C TYR A 888 0.32 -14.10 -4.97
N ALA A 889 -0.34 -15.22 -5.22
CA ALA A 889 0.11 -16.54 -4.80
C ALA A 889 0.84 -17.26 -5.97
N ASP A 890 2.11 -16.85 -6.21
CA ASP A 890 2.93 -17.49 -7.22
C ASP A 890 3.32 -18.91 -6.78
N HIS A 891 2.95 -19.91 -7.59
CA HIS A 891 3.27 -21.33 -7.38
C HIS A 891 2.83 -21.92 -6.03
N HIS A 892 1.80 -21.36 -5.38
CA HIS A 892 1.11 -21.91 -4.22
C HIS A 892 1.96 -22.17 -2.98
N SER A 893 3.18 -21.73 -2.89
CA SER A 893 4.16 -22.06 -1.86
C SER A 893 3.54 -22.42 -0.49
N TYR A 894 3.43 -21.48 0.46
CA TYR A 894 2.79 -21.68 1.78
C TYR A 894 1.32 -21.22 1.81
N MET A 895 0.84 -20.55 0.78
CA MET A 895 -0.53 -20.06 0.67
C MET A 895 -1.47 -21.20 0.29
N ASN A 896 -2.08 -21.82 1.27
CA ASN A 896 -3.01 -22.94 1.05
C ASN A 896 -4.44 -22.44 0.91
N MET A 897 -5.03 -22.59 -0.30
CA MET A 897 -6.38 -22.09 -0.57
C MET A 897 -7.47 -22.88 0.14
N ASP A 898 -7.30 -24.18 0.35
CA ASP A 898 -8.26 -24.97 1.12
C ASP A 898 -8.34 -24.45 2.58
N GLN A 899 -7.18 -24.21 3.20
CA GLN A 899 -7.11 -23.59 4.51
C GLN A 899 -7.70 -22.17 4.52
N ALA A 900 -7.39 -21.35 3.50
CA ALA A 900 -7.92 -20.01 3.41
C ALA A 900 -9.45 -19.99 3.31
N LEU A 901 -10.03 -20.84 2.45
CA LEU A 901 -11.49 -20.93 2.28
C LEU A 901 -12.20 -21.31 3.58
N ARG A 902 -11.69 -22.34 4.28
CA ARG A 902 -12.26 -22.82 5.55
C ARG A 902 -12.10 -21.84 6.71
N ASN A 903 -11.20 -20.88 6.58
CA ASN A 903 -10.92 -19.85 7.57
C ASN A 903 -11.41 -18.46 7.14
N GLY A 904 -12.27 -18.38 6.12
CA GLY A 904 -12.99 -17.15 5.75
C GLY A 904 -12.49 -16.41 4.53
N GLY A 905 -11.42 -16.86 3.86
CA GLY A 905 -10.99 -16.34 2.56
C GLY A 905 -12.01 -16.65 1.45
N THR A 906 -12.12 -15.81 0.44
CA THR A 906 -13.16 -15.98 -0.59
C THR A 906 -12.64 -16.09 -2.01
N LEU A 907 -11.40 -15.64 -2.25
CA LEU A 907 -10.87 -15.51 -3.59
C LEU A 907 -9.35 -15.69 -3.59
N PHE A 908 -8.83 -16.42 -4.57
CA PHE A 908 -7.41 -16.76 -4.67
C PHE A 908 -6.76 -16.06 -5.87
N MET A 909 -5.72 -15.25 -5.62
CA MET A 909 -5.04 -14.49 -6.66
C MET A 909 -3.86 -15.28 -7.24
N ASP A 910 -4.12 -16.20 -8.15
CA ASP A 910 -3.09 -16.94 -8.87
C ASP A 910 -3.32 -16.93 -10.39
N GLY A 911 -2.29 -16.51 -11.13
CA GLY A 911 -2.29 -16.52 -12.60
C GLY A 911 -2.02 -17.88 -13.23
N TYR A 912 -1.54 -18.87 -12.46
CA TYR A 912 -1.04 -20.14 -12.95
C TYR A 912 -1.88 -21.36 -12.60
N LEU A 913 -3.05 -21.19 -12.01
CA LEU A 913 -3.93 -22.25 -11.52
C LEU A 913 -4.43 -23.29 -12.54
N ASN A 914 -3.98 -23.23 -13.77
CA ASN A 914 -4.38 -24.22 -14.78
C ASN A 914 -3.52 -25.50 -14.79
N ASP A 915 -2.59 -25.66 -13.85
CA ASP A 915 -1.68 -26.82 -13.81
C ASP A 915 -2.26 -28.06 -13.11
N GLY A 916 -3.47 -27.95 -12.51
CA GLY A 916 -4.14 -29.04 -11.83
C GLY A 916 -3.56 -29.41 -10.46
N THR A 917 -2.72 -28.53 -9.88
CA THR A 917 -2.07 -28.79 -8.58
C THR A 917 -2.99 -28.51 -7.39
N TYR A 918 -4.05 -27.71 -7.56
CA TYR A 918 -5.02 -27.43 -6.51
C TYR A 918 -6.19 -28.39 -6.54
N GLN A 919 -6.36 -29.15 -5.46
CA GLN A 919 -7.52 -29.97 -5.22
C GLN A 919 -8.09 -29.67 -3.83
N PHE A 920 -9.33 -29.21 -3.78
CA PHE A 920 -10.06 -29.12 -2.54
C PHE A 920 -10.48 -30.51 -2.01
N GLU A 921 -10.57 -30.66 -0.72
CA GLU A 921 -11.34 -31.72 -0.07
C GLU A 921 -12.83 -31.38 -0.25
N THR A 922 -13.49 -31.97 -1.24
CA THR A 922 -14.84 -31.53 -1.68
C THR A 922 -15.99 -32.39 -1.14
N ASP A 923 -15.72 -33.32 -0.20
CA ASP A 923 -16.68 -34.29 0.27
C ASP A 923 -17.32 -33.97 1.62
N SER A 924 -17.03 -32.78 2.20
CA SER A 924 -17.57 -32.36 3.50
C SER A 924 -18.67 -31.30 3.35
N ASN A 925 -19.68 -31.35 4.23
CA ASN A 925 -20.70 -30.33 4.32
C ASN A 925 -20.12 -29.00 4.79
N THR A 926 -19.10 -29.00 5.65
CA THR A 926 -18.38 -27.81 6.09
C THR A 926 -17.77 -27.09 4.91
N PHE A 927 -16.99 -27.78 4.05
CA PHE A 927 -16.43 -27.20 2.84
C PHE A 927 -17.52 -26.60 1.93
N ASP A 928 -18.65 -27.30 1.75
CA ASP A 928 -19.73 -26.84 0.88
C ASP A 928 -20.42 -25.57 1.41
N ASN A 929 -20.55 -25.43 2.72
CA ASN A 929 -21.07 -24.22 3.35
C ASN A 929 -20.09 -23.05 3.21
N ASP A 930 -18.78 -23.26 3.45
CA ASP A 930 -17.73 -22.24 3.30
C ASP A 930 -17.64 -21.75 1.84
N LEU A 931 -17.67 -22.67 0.88
CA LEU A 931 -17.67 -22.38 -0.53
C LEU A 931 -18.90 -21.54 -0.95
N ARG A 932 -20.07 -21.87 -0.40
CA ARG A 932 -21.32 -21.14 -0.63
C ARG A 932 -21.27 -19.73 -0.05
N GLU A 933 -20.72 -19.56 1.16
CA GLU A 933 -20.52 -18.26 1.78
C GLU A 933 -19.52 -17.40 0.99
N ALA A 934 -18.36 -17.96 0.63
CA ALA A 934 -17.35 -17.27 -0.18
C ALA A 934 -17.94 -16.78 -1.51
N THR A 935 -18.74 -17.61 -2.17
CA THR A 935 -19.43 -17.24 -3.42
C THR A 935 -20.42 -16.11 -3.19
N LYS A 936 -21.23 -16.16 -2.10
CA LYS A 936 -22.16 -15.08 -1.72
C LYS A 936 -21.41 -13.76 -1.54
N MET A 937 -20.30 -13.78 -0.78
CA MET A 937 -19.49 -12.60 -0.52
C MET A 937 -18.90 -11.99 -1.80
N ASN A 938 -18.38 -12.81 -2.70
CA ASN A 938 -17.86 -12.38 -4.00
C ASN A 938 -18.93 -11.76 -4.90
N VAL A 939 -20.12 -12.34 -4.92
CA VAL A 939 -21.27 -11.81 -5.70
C VAL A 939 -21.77 -10.52 -5.07
N TYR A 940 -21.91 -10.47 -3.74
CA TYR A 940 -22.35 -9.29 -3.00
C TYR A 940 -21.43 -8.09 -3.23
N ASN A 941 -20.10 -8.28 -3.20
CA ASN A 941 -19.13 -7.21 -3.44
C ASN A 941 -19.44 -6.45 -4.75
N TRP A 942 -19.63 -7.16 -5.85
CA TRP A 942 -19.99 -6.56 -7.14
C TRP A 942 -21.38 -5.90 -7.11
N LEU A 943 -22.40 -6.60 -6.59
CA LEU A 943 -23.78 -6.07 -6.52
C LEU A 943 -23.86 -4.81 -5.65
N HIS A 944 -23.17 -4.80 -4.52
CA HIS A 944 -23.11 -3.64 -3.64
C HIS A 944 -22.47 -2.43 -4.32
N ALA A 945 -21.35 -2.62 -5.01
CA ALA A 945 -20.73 -1.55 -5.77
C ALA A 945 -21.67 -0.99 -6.85
N GLN A 946 -22.42 -1.84 -7.56
CA GLN A 946 -23.42 -1.40 -8.54
C GLN A 946 -24.61 -0.70 -7.86
N TYR A 947 -25.04 -1.17 -6.67
CA TYR A 947 -26.05 -0.49 -5.87
C TYR A 947 -25.60 0.91 -5.45
N ARG A 948 -24.35 1.07 -4.97
CA ARG A 948 -23.76 2.36 -4.59
C ARG A 948 -23.64 3.29 -5.80
N LYS A 949 -23.27 2.78 -6.97
CA LYS A 949 -23.25 3.55 -8.22
C LYS A 949 -24.63 4.10 -8.58
N ALA A 950 -25.68 3.29 -8.43
CA ALA A 950 -27.06 3.70 -8.70
C ALA A 950 -27.62 4.66 -7.63
N ASN A 951 -27.06 4.66 -6.43
CA ASN A 951 -27.49 5.45 -5.29
C ASN A 951 -26.30 6.20 -4.65
N PRO A 952 -25.57 7.04 -5.40
CA PRO A 952 -24.44 7.79 -4.87
C PRO A 952 -24.94 8.92 -3.96
N ASP A 953 -24.12 9.28 -2.97
CA ASP A 953 -24.43 10.38 -2.06
C ASP A 953 -24.45 11.75 -2.77
N ASP A 954 -23.76 11.90 -3.89
CA ASP A 954 -23.56 13.14 -4.64
C ASP A 954 -24.27 13.21 -6.01
N GLY A 955 -25.25 12.34 -6.26
CA GLY A 955 -25.98 12.25 -7.53
C GLY A 955 -25.41 11.21 -8.48
N ALA A 956 -26.24 10.77 -9.43
CA ALA A 956 -25.87 9.75 -10.39
C ALA A 956 -24.87 10.28 -11.42
N ILE A 957 -23.76 9.57 -11.62
CA ILE A 957 -22.99 9.68 -12.84
C ILE A 957 -23.55 8.65 -13.80
N ASN A 958 -24.35 9.15 -14.73
CA ASN A 958 -24.89 8.34 -15.80
C ASN A 958 -23.91 8.33 -16.98
N ASP A 959 -23.76 7.18 -17.64
CA ASP A 959 -23.23 7.03 -19.00
C ASP A 959 -21.74 7.25 -19.23
N ILE A 960 -20.85 6.77 -18.33
CA ILE A 960 -19.49 6.51 -18.79
C ILE A 960 -19.47 5.09 -19.39
N ALA A 961 -19.51 5.04 -20.73
CA ALA A 961 -19.44 3.77 -21.45
C ALA A 961 -18.07 3.10 -21.14
N LYS A 962 -18.11 1.84 -20.70
CA LYS A 962 -16.90 1.02 -20.62
C LYS A 962 -16.27 0.95 -22.00
N GLY A 963 -15.03 1.43 -22.13
CA GLY A 963 -14.29 1.35 -23.38
C GLY A 963 -14.05 -0.12 -23.74
N SER A 964 -14.64 -0.61 -24.82
CA SER A 964 -14.33 -1.94 -25.35
C SER A 964 -13.13 -1.83 -26.29
N SER A 965 -11.94 -2.22 -25.86
CA SER A 965 -10.86 -2.50 -26.78
C SER A 965 -10.81 -3.99 -27.05
N THR A 966 -11.08 -4.37 -28.29
CA THR A 966 -10.85 -5.76 -28.72
C THR A 966 -9.34 -5.97 -28.85
N PRO A 967 -8.74 -6.92 -28.12
CA PRO A 967 -7.31 -7.19 -28.24
C PRO A 967 -6.95 -7.62 -29.67
N TRP A 968 -5.75 -7.29 -30.12
CA TRP A 968 -5.30 -7.60 -31.49
C TRP A 968 -4.92 -9.07 -31.70
N TRP A 969 -4.54 -9.79 -30.64
CA TRP A 969 -4.01 -11.14 -30.74
C TRP A 969 -4.99 -12.19 -31.31
N PRO A 970 -6.32 -12.16 -31.01
CA PRO A 970 -7.24 -13.09 -31.66
C PRO A 970 -7.30 -12.89 -33.17
N TRP A 971 -7.15 -11.65 -33.65
CA TRP A 971 -7.10 -11.34 -35.10
C TRP A 971 -5.77 -11.80 -35.71
N ALA A 972 -4.65 -11.66 -34.98
CA ALA A 972 -3.35 -12.20 -35.40
C ALA A 972 -3.39 -13.74 -35.49
N LEU A 973 -4.00 -14.40 -34.49
CA LEU A 973 -4.18 -15.86 -34.48
C LEU A 973 -5.09 -16.32 -35.62
N ALA A 974 -6.21 -15.65 -35.85
CA ALA A 974 -7.09 -15.92 -36.98
C ALA A 974 -6.34 -15.74 -38.34
N GLY A 975 -5.49 -14.74 -38.44
CA GLY A 975 -4.59 -14.53 -39.61
C GLY A 975 -3.66 -15.71 -39.85
N VAL A 976 -3.04 -16.25 -38.80
CA VAL A 976 -2.16 -17.43 -38.86
C VAL A 976 -2.97 -18.67 -39.28
N ASP A 977 -4.13 -18.87 -38.71
CA ASP A 977 -5.03 -20.01 -39.08
C ASP A 977 -5.48 -19.94 -40.53
N ILE A 978 -5.82 -18.74 -41.01
CA ILE A 978 -6.17 -18.53 -42.44
C ILE A 978 -5.01 -18.86 -43.35
N LEU A 979 -3.77 -18.43 -43.01
CA LEU A 979 -2.57 -18.72 -43.77
C LEU A 979 -2.28 -20.22 -43.81
N LEU A 980 -2.39 -20.89 -42.66
CA LEU A 980 -2.28 -22.36 -42.59
C LEU A 980 -3.34 -23.07 -43.41
N GLY A 981 -4.60 -22.62 -43.32
CA GLY A 981 -5.72 -23.14 -44.11
C GLY A 981 -5.51 -22.96 -45.61
N LEU A 982 -5.06 -21.79 -46.06
CA LEU A 982 -4.70 -21.51 -47.45
C LEU A 982 -3.52 -22.36 -47.94
N GLY A 983 -2.50 -22.56 -47.10
CA GLY A 983 -1.37 -23.43 -47.33
C GLY A 983 -1.84 -24.89 -47.60
N ILE A 984 -2.68 -25.39 -46.70
CA ILE A 984 -3.25 -26.74 -46.80
C ILE A 984 -4.13 -26.87 -48.07
N ALA A 985 -5.00 -25.90 -48.34
CA ALA A 985 -5.86 -25.88 -49.51
C ALA A 985 -5.07 -25.83 -50.82
N THR A 986 -4.06 -24.95 -50.89
CA THR A 986 -3.14 -24.83 -52.04
C THR A 986 -2.42 -26.14 -52.30
N TRP A 987 -1.91 -26.76 -51.25
CA TRP A 987 -1.22 -28.05 -51.40
C TRP A 987 -2.18 -29.17 -51.85
N ALA A 988 -3.41 -29.22 -51.33
CA ALA A 988 -4.45 -30.17 -51.76
C ALA A 988 -4.83 -29.98 -53.24
N VAL A 989 -4.96 -28.72 -53.68
CA VAL A 989 -5.26 -28.38 -55.10
C VAL A 989 -4.10 -28.80 -56.02
N LEU A 990 -2.85 -28.46 -55.61
CA LEU A 990 -1.65 -28.88 -56.37
C LEU A 990 -1.55 -30.39 -56.45
N GLY A 991 -1.83 -31.10 -55.34
CA GLY A 991 -1.88 -32.57 -55.33
C GLY A 991 -2.98 -33.13 -56.26
N PHE A 992 -4.16 -32.49 -56.29
CA PHE A 992 -5.28 -32.89 -57.16
C PHE A 992 -4.97 -32.60 -58.65
N VAL A 993 -4.36 -31.46 -58.96
CA VAL A 993 -3.94 -31.08 -60.30
C VAL A 993 -2.85 -32.04 -60.79
N ASP A 994 -1.87 -32.39 -59.98
CA ASP A 994 -0.82 -33.35 -60.31
C ASP A 994 -1.38 -34.75 -60.53
N PHE A 995 -2.36 -35.15 -59.68
CA PHE A 995 -3.11 -36.41 -59.87
C PHE A 995 -3.87 -36.45 -61.25
N LYS A 996 -4.63 -35.38 -61.59
CA LYS A 996 -5.36 -35.28 -62.86
C LYS A 996 -4.45 -35.21 -64.07
N LYS A 997 -3.26 -34.58 -63.94
CA LYS A 997 -2.27 -34.52 -65.01
C LYS A 997 -1.66 -35.89 -65.27
N ARG A 998 -1.42 -36.70 -64.30
CA ARG A 998 -0.90 -38.06 -64.38
C ARG A 998 -1.96 -39.04 -64.91
N GLU A 999 -3.21 -38.85 -64.55
CA GLU A 999 -4.33 -39.63 -65.11
C GLU A 999 -4.46 -39.42 -66.62
N LYS A 1000 -4.17 -38.18 -67.10
CA LYS A 1000 -4.17 -37.88 -68.55
C LYS A 1000 -2.93 -38.33 -69.30
N THR A 1001 -1.76 -38.39 -68.70
CA THR A 1001 -0.48 -38.69 -69.37
C THR A 1001 -0.05 -40.13 -69.20
N GLY A 1002 -0.68 -40.90 -68.33
CA GLY A 1002 -0.34 -42.33 -68.12
C GLY A 1002 1.03 -42.51 -67.39
N GLU A 1003 1.64 -41.44 -66.82
CA GLU A 1003 2.93 -41.52 -66.16
C GLU A 1003 2.84 -42.14 -64.77
N PRO A 1004 3.74 -43.06 -64.40
CA PRO A 1004 3.75 -43.67 -63.08
C PRO A 1004 4.21 -42.66 -62.01
N GLU A 1005 3.72 -42.87 -60.79
CA GLU A 1005 4.08 -42.08 -59.62
C GLU A 1005 5.59 -42.17 -59.41
N LYS A 1006 6.32 -41.06 -59.47
CA LYS A 1006 7.74 -41.03 -59.12
C LYS A 1006 7.89 -41.28 -57.61
N GLU A 1007 8.67 -42.26 -57.19
CA GLU A 1007 8.94 -42.62 -55.81
C GLU A 1007 9.61 -41.47 -55.00
#